data_f1ca1d97814a1dbd4ad8d9e44cb7c1b2
#
_entry.id   f1ca1d97814a1dbd4ad8d9e44cb7c1b2
#
_cell.length_a   1.000
_cell.length_b   1.000
_cell.length_c   1.000
_cell.angle_alpha   90.00
_cell.angle_beta   90.00
_cell.angle_gamma   90.00
#
_symmetry.space_group_name_H-M   'P 1'
#
loop_
_entity.id
_entity.type
_entity.pdbx_description
1 polymer ?
#
loop_
_entity_poly.entity_id
_entity_poly.type
_entity_poly.pdbx_seq_one_letter_code
_entity_poly.pdbx_strand_id
1 'polypeptide(L)'
;MLPLTHGAPLARPLQLISIMQIKKQLITLGLSALLAQGILPASLSAQQTKTEKVPGISLSDMDRKVRPQDNFYRYSNGGWIRKNPLKPAYSRFGTFDILRDTATSQIRHIVEELIAKPQTKGTNDYRVAVLYKQSLDSAERNRQGYKPLIPELQALQGIQTKEDLLKHIAQQDQVYGQGCLFGTGVAADEKNSTMNIFLFTQTSLGLGSRDYYVESTPEAKQILAGYEAYLVRILKLSGYSDAEASRIAKATIRIETELAQFSYSNTELRDSQKNYNIVTIADFARDNKGFDWSGYLRLRGLDVATANFMQLNFFKAFDKWYSSAKVEDLRDFLTGHTISGAANSLSDDFVQAHFDFFGKQLSGRKEMHPRWRRSVDVVQNVLGEALGEVYVKRYFSPEAKERMIELVHNLQKALSQRVEALSWMSPETKKRAQEKLSSFVIKIGYPDKWMDYSALDIDESKTYYQNLEAATRFMQADNLKDLGKPVDRTKWLMSPQEVNAYYMPTTNEICFPAGILQPPFFNMDADDAVNYGAIGVVIGHEMTHGFDDEGSNFDKDGNMNNWWTPEDRKKFEATTQRLAKQFSAVTVAPGLKANGELTLGENIADQGGLTIAYLALQMANEGKQVAKIDGFTPAQRFYIAYARLWGQNITEAEIRRLTKLDPHSLGLLRVNQALKNIDPFYKAFNIRPTDKMYIAPKDRVVVW
;
A
#
# COMPACT_ATOMS: atom_id res chain seq x y z
N MET A 1 4.85 -1.94 2.60
CA MET A 1 4.74 -1.67 1.18
C MET A 1 3.31 -1.91 0.77
N LEU A 2 2.62 -0.85 0.43
CA LEU A 2 1.34 -0.90 -0.25
C LEU A 2 1.65 -1.01 -1.74
N PRO A 3 0.83 -1.70 -2.54
CA PRO A 3 1.01 -1.64 -3.97
C PRO A 3 0.82 -0.19 -4.42
N LEU A 4 1.90 0.47 -4.77
CA LEU A 4 1.84 1.59 -5.68
C LEU A 4 1.60 0.96 -7.05
N THR A 5 0.33 0.81 -7.43
CA THR A 5 0.02 0.65 -8.84
C THR A 5 0.52 1.92 -9.52
N HIS A 6 1.54 1.79 -10.33
CA HIS A 6 2.07 2.88 -11.11
C HIS A 6 0.93 3.49 -11.92
N GLY A 7 0.60 4.74 -11.67
CA GLY A 7 -0.36 5.48 -12.48
C GLY A 7 -1.64 5.97 -11.81
N ALA A 8 -1.85 5.77 -10.51
CA ALA A 8 -3.00 6.37 -9.84
C ALA A 8 -2.63 6.82 -8.41
N PRO A 9 -2.03 7.98 -8.20
CA PRO A 9 -1.75 8.48 -6.86
C PRO A 9 -2.99 8.96 -6.10
N LEU A 10 -4.23 8.79 -6.61
CA LEU A 10 -5.33 9.59 -6.11
C LEU A 10 -6.69 8.92 -6.11
N ALA A 11 -6.77 7.78 -5.48
CA ALA A 11 -8.06 7.21 -5.13
C ALA A 11 -8.03 6.74 -3.69
N ARG A 12 -7.98 7.68 -2.75
CA ARG A 12 -8.07 7.36 -1.32
C ARG A 12 -8.80 8.48 -0.61
N PRO A 13 -10.03 8.27 -0.17
CA PRO A 13 -10.22 8.00 1.23
C PRO A 13 -11.32 7.02 1.61
N LEU A 14 -12.31 6.72 0.78
CA LEU A 14 -13.40 5.83 1.22
C LEU A 14 -13.12 4.33 1.00
N GLN A 15 -12.43 3.94 -0.05
CA GLN A 15 -12.02 2.54 -0.23
C GLN A 15 -10.84 2.11 0.64
N LEU A 16 -9.96 3.02 1.04
CA LEU A 16 -8.90 2.72 2.01
C LEU A 16 -9.44 2.39 3.40
N ILE A 17 -10.56 2.96 3.79
CA ILE A 17 -11.27 2.55 5.02
C ILE A 17 -11.68 1.08 4.93
N SER A 18 -11.98 0.57 3.74
CA SER A 18 -12.38 -0.82 3.51
C SER A 18 -11.21 -1.82 3.46
N ILE A 19 -10.04 -1.41 2.96
CA ILE A 19 -8.90 -2.31 2.77
C ILE A 19 -7.92 -2.30 3.96
N MET A 20 -7.88 -1.22 4.76
CA MET A 20 -6.97 -1.09 5.91
C MET A 20 -7.55 -1.54 7.25
N GLN A 21 -8.80 -2.03 7.31
CA GLN A 21 -9.40 -2.47 8.56
C GLN A 21 -9.07 -3.92 8.89
N ILE A 22 -7.89 -4.15 9.41
CA ILE A 22 -7.57 -5.40 10.10
C ILE A 22 -6.63 -5.15 11.26
N LYS A 23 -7.21 -5.14 12.47
CA LYS A 23 -6.65 -5.76 13.68
C LYS A 23 -6.92 -5.10 15.02
N LYS A 24 -7.55 -5.77 15.93
CA LYS A 24 -7.22 -6.08 17.33
C LYS A 24 -8.32 -6.77 18.13
N GLN A 25 -7.93 -7.55 19.03
CA GLN A 25 -8.36 -7.77 20.41
C GLN A 25 -7.28 -8.64 21.08
N LEU A 26 -6.97 -8.66 22.30
CA LEU A 26 -7.47 -8.56 23.65
C LEU A 26 -6.30 -8.22 24.57
N ILE A 27 -6.47 -7.61 25.70
CA ILE A 27 -6.61 -8.28 27.01
C ILE A 27 -7.17 -7.29 28.01
N THR A 28 -8.26 -7.67 28.65
CA THR A 28 -8.73 -7.10 29.91
C THR A 28 -8.62 -8.23 30.95
N LEU A 29 -8.00 -7.95 32.08
CA LEU A 29 -8.42 -8.37 33.43
C LEU A 29 -7.26 -8.33 34.40
N GLY A 30 -7.50 -7.72 35.50
CA GLY A 30 -6.65 -7.83 36.68
C GLY A 30 -6.65 -6.59 37.54
N LEU A 31 -7.72 -6.45 38.28
CA LEU A 31 -8.04 -5.48 39.32
C LEU A 31 -7.07 -5.49 40.49
N SER A 32 -7.08 -4.34 41.17
CA SER A 32 -7.12 -4.11 42.61
C SER A 32 -5.86 -3.58 43.29
N ALA A 33 -5.95 -2.27 43.55
CA ALA A 33 -5.80 -1.59 44.83
C ALA A 33 -4.67 -2.03 45.80
N LEU A 34 -3.86 -1.03 46.17
CA LEU A 34 -3.73 -0.56 47.57
C LEU A 34 -2.76 0.63 47.68
N LEU A 35 -3.33 1.76 48.12
CA LEU A 35 -2.91 2.77 49.07
C LEU A 35 -1.41 3.12 49.27
N ALA A 36 -1.15 4.35 48.93
CA ALA A 36 -0.41 5.41 49.63
C ALA A 36 0.59 5.03 50.76
N GLN A 37 1.82 5.54 50.62
CA GLN A 37 2.49 6.37 51.63
C GLN A 37 3.88 6.86 51.15
N GLY A 38 4.09 8.19 51.27
CA GLY A 38 5.28 8.76 51.89
C GLY A 38 6.50 9.08 51.01
N ILE A 39 6.55 10.24 50.45
CA ILE A 39 7.56 11.27 50.25
C ILE A 39 8.94 11.01 50.86
N LEU A 40 10.02 11.12 50.01
CA LEU A 40 11.19 11.99 50.24
C LEU A 40 12.09 11.99 48.98
N PRO A 41 12.69 13.11 48.57
CA PRO A 41 13.50 13.17 47.35
C PRO A 41 14.91 12.70 47.65
N ALA A 42 15.29 11.59 47.04
CA ALA A 42 16.69 11.19 46.94
C ALA A 42 17.28 11.74 45.64
N SER A 43 18.28 12.57 45.79
CA SER A 43 19.17 13.01 44.70
C SER A 43 19.79 11.80 44.01
N LEU A 44 19.30 11.46 42.81
CA LEU A 44 19.91 10.46 41.98
C LEU A 44 21.05 11.09 41.17
N SER A 45 22.28 10.84 41.63
CA SER A 45 23.45 10.96 40.77
C SER A 45 23.24 10.12 39.53
N ALA A 46 23.37 10.74 38.36
CA ALA A 46 23.35 10.06 37.07
C ALA A 46 24.54 9.09 37.00
N GLN A 47 24.33 7.85 37.39
CA GLN A 47 25.15 6.74 36.93
C GLN A 47 24.75 6.49 35.48
N GLN A 48 25.65 6.80 34.57
CA GLN A 48 25.60 6.27 33.19
C GLN A 48 25.55 4.74 33.27
N THR A 49 24.36 4.18 33.28
CA THR A 49 24.17 2.76 32.98
C THR A 49 24.63 2.57 31.53
N LYS A 50 25.72 1.84 31.33
CA LYS A 50 26.05 1.27 30.02
C LYS A 50 24.79 0.57 29.52
N THR A 51 24.11 1.17 28.55
CA THR A 51 22.99 0.52 27.86
C THR A 51 23.54 -0.77 27.27
N GLU A 52 23.08 -1.92 27.76
CA GLU A 52 23.35 -3.19 27.11
C GLU A 52 22.82 -3.07 25.68
N LYS A 53 23.71 -3.29 24.69
CA LYS A 53 23.34 -3.26 23.26
C LYS A 53 22.21 -4.27 23.07
N VAL A 54 21.04 -3.79 22.62
CA VAL A 54 19.91 -4.66 22.29
C VAL A 54 20.36 -5.60 21.16
N PRO A 55 20.37 -6.91 21.35
CA PRO A 55 20.75 -7.83 20.28
C PRO A 55 19.81 -7.66 19.09
N GLY A 56 20.33 -7.32 17.92
CA GLY A 56 19.53 -7.12 16.71
C GLY A 56 18.85 -8.39 16.19
N ILE A 57 19.27 -9.58 16.70
CA ILE A 57 18.70 -10.89 16.36
C ILE A 57 18.31 -11.60 17.65
N SER A 58 17.04 -12.01 17.74
CA SER A 58 16.54 -12.88 18.81
C SER A 58 16.73 -14.35 18.44
N LEU A 59 17.65 -15.03 19.11
CA LEU A 59 17.91 -16.45 18.87
C LEU A 59 16.70 -17.34 19.15
N SER A 60 15.84 -16.94 20.09
CA SER A 60 14.64 -17.68 20.45
C SER A 60 13.53 -17.62 19.37
N ASP A 61 13.67 -16.74 18.41
CA ASP A 61 12.75 -16.60 17.27
C ASP A 61 13.12 -17.53 16.11
N MET A 62 14.32 -18.07 16.14
CA MET A 62 14.80 -19.06 15.17
C MET A 62 14.26 -20.46 15.46
N ASP A 63 14.25 -21.30 14.44
CA ASP A 63 14.03 -22.75 14.58
C ASP A 63 15.29 -23.52 14.17
N ARG A 64 16.19 -23.72 15.11
CA ARG A 64 17.46 -24.41 14.86
C ARG A 64 17.33 -25.92 14.56
N LYS A 65 16.12 -26.51 14.67
CA LYS A 65 15.83 -27.86 14.21
C LYS A 65 15.66 -27.96 12.70
N VAL A 66 15.34 -26.85 12.07
CA VAL A 66 15.25 -26.73 10.60
C VAL A 66 16.64 -26.40 10.06
N ARG A 67 17.09 -27.12 9.04
CA ARG A 67 18.34 -26.79 8.36
C ARG A 67 18.17 -25.54 7.51
N PRO A 68 19.05 -24.53 7.61
CA PRO A 68 18.98 -23.32 6.79
C PRO A 68 19.07 -23.64 5.29
N GLN A 69 19.72 -24.74 4.92
CA GLN A 69 19.86 -25.24 3.55
C GLN A 69 18.55 -25.82 2.97
N ASP A 70 17.59 -26.19 3.82
CA ASP A 70 16.32 -26.76 3.38
C ASP A 70 15.18 -25.75 3.36
N ASN A 71 15.13 -24.83 4.35
CA ASN A 71 14.13 -23.80 4.45
C ASN A 71 14.62 -22.64 5.33
N PHE A 72 15.20 -21.64 4.70
CA PHE A 72 15.80 -20.52 5.42
C PHE A 72 14.77 -19.63 6.13
N TYR A 73 13.60 -19.45 5.52
CA TYR A 73 12.49 -18.75 6.16
C TYR A 73 12.09 -19.38 7.49
N ARG A 74 11.90 -20.70 7.50
CA ARG A 74 11.56 -21.45 8.72
C ARG A 74 12.70 -21.46 9.72
N TYR A 75 13.94 -21.62 9.27
CA TYR A 75 15.12 -21.55 10.12
C TYR A 75 15.18 -20.22 10.89
N SER A 76 14.98 -19.11 10.21
CA SER A 76 15.09 -17.77 10.80
C SER A 76 13.86 -17.34 11.61
N ASN A 77 12.67 -17.82 11.26
CA ASN A 77 11.39 -17.34 11.81
C ASN A 77 10.57 -18.40 12.57
N GLY A 78 10.94 -19.68 12.53
CA GLY A 78 10.10 -20.76 13.00
C GLY A 78 9.80 -20.71 14.50
N GLY A 79 10.72 -20.20 15.32
CA GLY A 79 10.50 -19.96 16.74
C GLY A 79 9.47 -18.85 16.98
N TRP A 80 9.61 -17.73 16.27
CA TRP A 80 8.67 -16.62 16.32
C TRP A 80 7.26 -17.01 15.85
N ILE A 81 7.16 -17.72 14.73
CA ILE A 81 5.90 -18.22 14.17
C ILE A 81 5.13 -19.06 15.19
N ARG A 82 5.82 -19.95 15.91
CA ARG A 82 5.20 -20.79 16.96
C ARG A 82 4.76 -19.99 18.17
N LYS A 83 5.56 -19.00 18.59
CA LYS A 83 5.26 -18.15 19.77
C LYS A 83 4.13 -17.15 19.50
N ASN A 84 3.91 -16.80 18.26
CA ASN A 84 2.96 -15.77 17.85
C ASN A 84 1.87 -16.34 16.93
N PRO A 85 0.99 -17.22 17.43
CA PRO A 85 -0.11 -17.72 16.65
C PRO A 85 -0.97 -16.53 16.15
N LEU A 86 -1.59 -16.70 14.98
CA LEU A 86 -2.39 -15.64 14.38
C LEU A 86 -3.56 -15.27 15.30
N LYS A 87 -3.58 -14.02 15.74
CA LYS A 87 -4.65 -13.49 16.59
C LYS A 87 -5.95 -13.40 15.80
N PRO A 88 -7.14 -13.57 16.42
CA PRO A 88 -8.42 -13.61 15.70
C PRO A 88 -8.73 -12.42 14.81
N ALA A 89 -8.28 -11.23 15.22
CA ALA A 89 -8.48 -10.01 14.44
C ALA A 89 -7.54 -9.90 13.23
N TYR A 90 -6.65 -10.85 12.95
CA TYR A 90 -5.61 -10.76 11.94
C TYR A 90 -5.77 -11.81 10.84
N SER A 91 -5.78 -11.42 9.56
CA SER A 91 -5.61 -12.34 8.43
C SER A 91 -4.14 -12.67 8.18
N ARG A 92 -3.24 -11.74 8.52
CA ARG A 92 -1.78 -11.86 8.47
C ARG A 92 -1.20 -11.13 9.68
N PHE A 93 -0.15 -11.64 10.31
CA PHE A 93 0.56 -10.98 11.37
C PHE A 93 2.04 -11.33 11.33
N GLY A 94 2.89 -10.31 11.24
CA GLY A 94 4.33 -10.45 11.11
C GLY A 94 5.08 -9.22 11.61
N THR A 95 6.35 -9.13 11.24
CA THR A 95 7.28 -8.07 11.68
C THR A 95 6.78 -6.67 11.33
N PHE A 96 6.29 -6.46 10.10
CA PHE A 96 5.67 -5.20 9.69
C PHE A 96 4.45 -4.83 10.55
N ASP A 97 3.64 -5.83 10.91
CA ASP A 97 2.44 -5.59 11.71
C ASP A 97 2.78 -5.23 13.16
N ILE A 98 3.86 -5.79 13.71
CA ILE A 98 4.37 -5.40 15.04
C ILE A 98 4.74 -3.93 15.05
N LEU A 99 5.50 -3.48 14.06
CA LEU A 99 5.91 -2.07 13.99
C LEU A 99 4.73 -1.14 13.72
N ARG A 100 3.78 -1.54 12.85
CA ARG A 100 2.52 -0.79 12.65
C ARG A 100 1.70 -0.70 13.93
N ASP A 101 1.62 -1.77 14.72
CA ASP A 101 0.93 -1.77 16.01
C ASP A 101 1.60 -0.81 17.00
N THR A 102 2.93 -0.72 16.98
CA THR A 102 3.70 0.23 17.78
C THR A 102 3.38 1.67 17.34
N ALA A 103 3.51 1.98 16.05
CA ALA A 103 3.20 3.29 15.50
C ALA A 103 1.73 3.71 15.79
N THR A 104 0.77 2.79 15.59
CA THR A 104 -0.64 3.04 15.93
C THR A 104 -0.85 3.34 17.40
N SER A 105 -0.11 2.66 18.30
CA SER A 105 -0.18 2.92 19.75
C SER A 105 0.43 4.28 20.12
N GLN A 106 1.50 4.68 19.44
CA GLN A 106 2.12 5.99 19.58
C GLN A 106 1.18 7.12 19.12
N ILE A 107 0.54 6.94 17.95
CA ILE A 107 -0.47 7.89 17.46
C ILE A 107 -1.70 7.92 18.38
N ARG A 108 -2.16 6.77 18.87
CA ARG A 108 -3.24 6.74 19.88
C ARG A 108 -2.92 7.63 21.08
N HIS A 109 -1.71 7.54 21.60
CA HIS A 109 -1.28 8.35 22.74
C HIS A 109 -1.34 9.86 22.41
N ILE A 110 -0.86 10.27 21.24
CA ILE A 110 -0.97 11.65 20.74
C ILE A 110 -2.43 12.09 20.70
N VAL A 111 -3.30 11.30 20.08
CA VAL A 111 -4.72 11.66 19.92
C VAL A 111 -5.46 11.70 21.25
N GLU A 112 -5.19 10.77 22.18
CA GLU A 112 -5.79 10.75 23.52
C GLU A 112 -5.39 11.97 24.34
N GLU A 113 -4.16 12.47 24.22
CA GLU A 113 -3.74 13.74 24.84
C GLU A 113 -4.47 14.94 24.23
N LEU A 114 -4.68 14.95 22.90
CA LEU A 114 -5.41 16.03 22.22
C LEU A 114 -6.86 16.11 22.68
N ILE A 115 -7.55 14.97 22.78
CA ILE A 115 -8.97 14.95 23.18
C ILE A 115 -9.20 15.20 24.67
N ALA A 116 -8.16 15.09 25.51
CA ALA A 116 -8.22 15.35 26.94
C ALA A 116 -8.38 16.85 27.27
N LYS A 117 -8.16 17.74 26.32
CA LYS A 117 -8.22 19.18 26.45
C LYS A 117 -9.14 19.81 25.42
N PRO A 118 -9.80 20.93 25.71
CA PRO A 118 -10.53 21.69 24.69
C PRO A 118 -9.55 22.13 23.58
N GLN A 119 -9.98 22.01 22.34
CA GLN A 119 -9.21 22.41 21.18
C GLN A 119 -9.83 23.63 20.50
N THR A 120 -9.00 24.52 19.96
CA THR A 120 -9.47 25.73 19.26
C THR A 120 -10.02 25.36 17.89
N LYS A 121 -11.27 25.72 17.61
CA LYS A 121 -11.92 25.47 16.31
C LYS A 121 -11.06 25.99 15.16
N GLY A 122 -10.96 25.21 14.09
CA GLY A 122 -10.17 25.54 12.90
C GLY A 122 -8.70 25.12 12.96
N THR A 123 -8.19 24.65 14.10
CA THR A 123 -6.84 24.05 14.19
C THR A 123 -6.83 22.58 13.76
N ASN A 124 -5.65 22.06 13.41
CA ASN A 124 -5.50 20.63 13.11
C ASN A 124 -5.83 19.76 14.33
N ASP A 125 -5.44 20.20 15.53
CA ASP A 125 -5.75 19.51 16.78
C ASP A 125 -7.27 19.38 17.01
N TYR A 126 -8.03 20.44 16.68
CA TYR A 126 -9.50 20.40 16.72
C TYR A 126 -10.06 19.38 15.72
N ARG A 127 -9.57 19.39 14.46
CA ARG A 127 -10.02 18.45 13.44
C ARG A 127 -9.75 17.00 13.84
N VAL A 128 -8.56 16.72 14.37
CA VAL A 128 -8.18 15.41 14.92
C VAL A 128 -9.13 14.99 16.04
N ALA A 129 -9.36 15.92 17.01
CA ALA A 129 -10.21 15.63 18.17
C ALA A 129 -11.66 15.34 17.76
N VAL A 130 -12.24 16.13 16.83
CA VAL A 130 -13.61 15.94 16.36
C VAL A 130 -13.76 14.59 15.66
N LEU A 131 -12.92 14.29 14.67
CA LEU A 131 -13.01 13.03 13.92
C LEU A 131 -12.83 11.81 14.82
N TYR A 132 -11.87 11.85 15.74
CA TYR A 132 -11.63 10.73 16.64
C TYR A 132 -12.80 10.50 17.58
N LYS A 133 -13.32 11.56 18.24
CA LYS A 133 -14.48 11.48 19.13
C LYS A 133 -15.72 10.94 18.40
N GLN A 134 -16.03 11.46 17.22
CA GLN A 134 -17.18 11.00 16.42
C GLN A 134 -17.01 9.55 15.93
N SER A 135 -15.81 9.15 15.57
CA SER A 135 -15.52 7.75 15.19
C SER A 135 -15.69 6.79 16.37
N LEU A 136 -15.38 7.22 17.60
CA LEU A 136 -15.59 6.44 18.82
C LEU A 136 -17.06 6.37 19.24
N ASP A 137 -17.86 7.40 18.93
CA ASP A 137 -19.26 7.51 19.37
C ASP A 137 -20.18 6.57 18.60
N SER A 138 -20.21 5.30 19.03
CA SER A 138 -21.12 4.32 18.47
C SER A 138 -22.58 4.58 18.82
N ALA A 139 -22.86 5.18 19.97
CA ALA A 139 -24.24 5.44 20.40
C ALA A 139 -24.89 6.44 19.43
N GLU A 140 -24.23 7.53 19.11
CA GLU A 140 -24.72 8.52 18.17
C GLU A 140 -24.81 7.95 16.74
N ARG A 141 -23.80 7.23 16.28
CA ARG A 141 -23.81 6.57 14.96
C ARG A 141 -24.95 5.55 14.84
N ASN A 142 -25.20 4.77 15.91
CA ASN A 142 -26.32 3.82 15.95
C ASN A 142 -27.69 4.53 15.96
N ARG A 143 -27.80 5.67 16.65
CA ARG A 143 -29.01 6.50 16.64
C ARG A 143 -29.30 7.10 15.25
N GLN A 144 -28.25 7.47 14.53
CA GLN A 144 -28.35 8.01 13.18
C GLN A 144 -28.69 6.91 12.14
N GLY A 145 -28.16 5.68 12.29
CA GLY A 145 -28.32 4.60 11.33
C GLY A 145 -27.81 5.00 9.95
N TYR A 146 -28.66 4.85 8.92
CA TYR A 146 -28.36 5.29 7.55
C TYR A 146 -28.83 6.71 7.21
N LYS A 147 -29.46 7.43 8.16
CA LYS A 147 -30.01 8.77 7.92
C LYS A 147 -29.04 9.76 7.26
N PRO A 148 -27.73 9.75 7.57
CA PRO A 148 -26.77 10.63 6.90
C PRO A 148 -26.70 10.42 5.37
N LEU A 149 -27.10 9.25 4.85
CA LEU A 149 -27.14 8.95 3.41
C LEU A 149 -28.44 9.36 2.71
N ILE A 150 -29.49 9.72 3.44
CA ILE A 150 -30.80 9.99 2.85
C ILE A 150 -30.73 10.99 1.70
N PRO A 151 -30.01 12.12 1.80
CA PRO A 151 -29.90 13.07 0.69
C PRO A 151 -29.36 12.46 -0.60
N GLU A 152 -28.33 11.61 -0.50
CA GLU A 152 -27.74 10.95 -1.67
C GLU A 152 -28.66 9.88 -2.24
N LEU A 153 -29.32 9.10 -1.39
CA LEU A 153 -30.30 8.09 -1.83
C LEU A 153 -31.50 8.73 -2.52
N GLN A 154 -31.98 9.89 -2.04
CA GLN A 154 -33.04 10.67 -2.69
C GLN A 154 -32.58 11.22 -4.04
N ALA A 155 -31.35 11.71 -4.14
CA ALA A 155 -30.77 12.18 -5.41
C ALA A 155 -30.71 11.02 -6.43
N LEU A 156 -30.31 9.83 -6.01
CA LEU A 156 -30.30 8.63 -6.86
C LEU A 156 -31.73 8.23 -7.30
N GLN A 157 -32.70 8.23 -6.39
CA GLN A 157 -34.10 7.94 -6.72
C GLN A 157 -34.69 8.92 -7.75
N GLY A 158 -34.22 10.16 -7.76
CA GLY A 158 -34.65 11.20 -8.70
C GLY A 158 -34.15 11.02 -10.14
N ILE A 159 -33.18 10.13 -10.38
CA ILE A 159 -32.59 9.90 -11.70
C ILE A 159 -33.56 9.17 -12.62
N GLN A 160 -33.95 9.81 -13.73
CA GLN A 160 -34.88 9.27 -14.73
C GLN A 160 -34.24 9.16 -16.13
N THR A 161 -33.21 9.93 -16.41
CA THR A 161 -32.57 10.05 -17.73
C THR A 161 -31.05 9.85 -17.64
N LYS A 162 -30.42 9.60 -18.79
CA LYS A 162 -28.95 9.58 -18.88
C LYS A 162 -28.32 10.94 -18.58
N GLU A 163 -29.05 12.03 -18.80
CA GLU A 163 -28.59 13.37 -18.44
C GLU A 163 -28.59 13.55 -16.91
N ASP A 164 -29.58 13.05 -16.20
CA ASP A 164 -29.59 13.05 -14.74
C ASP A 164 -28.46 12.19 -14.17
N LEU A 165 -28.23 11.01 -14.79
CA LEU A 165 -27.06 10.15 -14.45
C LEU A 165 -25.75 10.89 -14.63
N LEU A 166 -25.55 11.58 -15.76
CA LEU A 166 -24.34 12.34 -16.06
C LEU A 166 -24.09 13.42 -15.00
N LYS A 167 -25.15 14.18 -14.66
CA LYS A 167 -25.08 15.21 -13.59
C LYS A 167 -24.71 14.60 -12.26
N HIS A 168 -25.35 13.50 -11.89
CA HIS A 168 -25.06 12.80 -10.62
C HIS A 168 -23.62 12.28 -10.58
N ILE A 169 -23.17 11.59 -11.64
CA ILE A 169 -21.78 11.08 -11.74
C ILE A 169 -20.78 12.23 -11.62
N ALA A 170 -21.00 13.33 -12.34
CA ALA A 170 -20.11 14.49 -12.28
C ALA A 170 -20.06 15.11 -10.88
N GLN A 171 -21.17 15.19 -10.16
CA GLN A 171 -21.25 15.68 -8.79
C GLN A 171 -20.54 14.74 -7.81
N GLN A 172 -20.74 13.43 -7.93
CA GLN A 172 -20.05 12.45 -7.10
C GLN A 172 -18.54 12.49 -7.31
N ASP A 173 -18.09 12.61 -8.57
CA ASP A 173 -16.66 12.63 -8.88
C ASP A 173 -15.99 13.96 -8.49
N GLN A 174 -16.75 15.05 -8.35
CA GLN A 174 -16.24 16.27 -7.71
C GLN A 174 -15.88 16.07 -6.24
N VAL A 175 -16.60 15.17 -5.57
CA VAL A 175 -16.36 14.85 -4.15
C VAL A 175 -15.30 13.77 -4.01
N TYR A 176 -15.44 12.70 -4.77
CA TYR A 176 -14.69 11.47 -4.53
C TYR A 176 -13.55 11.25 -5.54
N GLY A 177 -13.56 11.90 -6.71
CA GLY A 177 -12.56 11.73 -7.78
C GLY A 177 -12.55 10.35 -8.40
N GLN A 178 -12.99 9.36 -7.66
CA GLN A 178 -13.14 7.98 -8.10
C GLN A 178 -14.59 7.58 -8.00
N GLY A 179 -15.27 7.62 -9.14
CA GLY A 179 -16.64 7.15 -9.27
C GLY A 179 -16.74 5.64 -9.38
N CYS A 180 -17.97 5.15 -9.29
CA CYS A 180 -18.25 3.71 -9.40
C CYS A 180 -18.04 3.17 -10.83
N LEU A 181 -18.11 4.04 -11.85
CA LEU A 181 -18.00 3.64 -13.27
C LEU A 181 -16.58 3.80 -13.82
N PHE A 182 -15.85 4.81 -13.39
CA PHE A 182 -14.45 5.05 -13.71
C PHE A 182 -13.85 6.02 -12.68
N GLY A 183 -12.53 6.13 -12.65
CA GLY A 183 -11.83 7.08 -11.80
C GLY A 183 -11.26 8.24 -12.59
N THR A 184 -11.00 9.37 -11.90
CA THR A 184 -10.31 10.53 -12.44
C THR A 184 -9.36 11.12 -11.42
N GLY A 185 -8.31 11.77 -11.90
CA GLY A 185 -7.34 12.43 -11.04
C GLY A 185 -6.35 13.27 -11.82
N VAL A 186 -5.39 13.84 -11.11
CA VAL A 186 -4.28 14.62 -11.65
C VAL A 186 -2.98 14.01 -11.15
N ALA A 187 -2.05 13.75 -12.05
CA ALA A 187 -0.72 13.26 -11.74
C ALA A 187 0.30 13.78 -12.73
N ALA A 188 1.60 13.56 -12.47
CA ALA A 188 2.66 13.88 -13.41
C ALA A 188 2.44 13.18 -14.76
N ASP A 189 2.64 13.87 -15.85
CA ASP A 189 2.69 13.27 -17.18
C ASP A 189 3.96 12.39 -17.28
N GLU A 190 3.77 11.09 -17.49
CA GLU A 190 4.88 10.15 -17.52
C GLU A 190 5.90 10.40 -18.66
N LYS A 191 5.53 11.15 -19.72
CA LYS A 191 6.49 11.57 -20.76
C LYS A 191 6.91 13.04 -20.66
N ASN A 192 6.34 13.79 -19.74
CA ASN A 192 6.75 15.13 -19.36
C ASN A 192 6.61 15.33 -17.86
N SER A 193 7.44 14.63 -17.11
CA SER A 193 7.36 14.50 -15.64
C SER A 193 7.43 15.82 -14.85
N THR A 194 7.67 16.93 -15.55
CA THR A 194 7.66 18.27 -14.95
C THR A 194 6.27 18.90 -14.86
N MET A 195 5.28 18.34 -15.56
CA MET A 195 3.93 18.88 -15.65
C MET A 195 2.89 17.85 -15.21
N ASN A 196 1.83 18.32 -14.56
CA ASN A 196 0.69 17.51 -14.20
C ASN A 196 -0.36 17.49 -15.30
N ILE A 197 -0.98 16.32 -15.51
CA ILE A 197 -2.04 16.12 -16.49
C ILE A 197 -3.27 15.46 -15.87
N PHE A 198 -4.41 15.55 -16.55
CA PHE A 198 -5.64 14.87 -16.14
C PHE A 198 -5.63 13.40 -16.57
N LEU A 199 -6.08 12.52 -15.69
CA LEU A 199 -6.14 11.08 -15.88
C LEU A 199 -7.57 10.58 -15.83
N PHE A 200 -7.88 9.62 -16.71
CA PHE A 200 -9.01 8.70 -16.58
C PHE A 200 -8.50 7.29 -16.31
N THR A 201 -9.05 6.64 -15.30
CA THR A 201 -8.72 5.26 -14.92
C THR A 201 -9.95 4.38 -14.93
N GLN A 202 -9.80 3.09 -15.24
CA GLN A 202 -10.92 2.14 -15.13
C GLN A 202 -11.46 2.10 -13.70
N THR A 203 -12.72 1.63 -13.55
CA THR A 203 -13.34 1.48 -12.24
C THR A 203 -12.59 0.50 -11.34
N SER A 204 -12.65 0.75 -10.04
CA SER A 204 -12.31 -0.24 -9.03
C SER A 204 -13.57 -1.06 -8.73
N LEU A 205 -13.60 -2.32 -9.14
CA LEU A 205 -14.70 -3.25 -8.85
C LEU A 205 -14.79 -3.52 -7.35
N GLY A 206 -15.98 -3.81 -6.84
CA GLY A 206 -16.25 -3.97 -5.41
C GLY A 206 -15.39 -5.05 -4.71
N LEU A 207 -14.89 -6.04 -5.44
CA LEU A 207 -13.99 -7.08 -4.95
C LEU A 207 -12.50 -6.79 -5.22
N GLY A 208 -12.17 -5.67 -5.85
CA GLY A 208 -10.79 -5.20 -6.06
C GLY A 208 -10.04 -5.87 -7.23
N SER A 209 -10.52 -6.98 -7.77
CA SER A 209 -9.97 -7.62 -8.97
C SER A 209 -11.07 -8.11 -9.88
N ARG A 210 -10.87 -7.91 -11.19
CA ARG A 210 -11.75 -8.47 -12.22
C ARG A 210 -11.85 -10.00 -12.14
N ASP A 211 -10.80 -10.66 -11.67
CA ASP A 211 -10.71 -12.13 -11.67
C ASP A 211 -11.81 -12.79 -10.86
N TYR A 212 -12.29 -12.14 -9.78
CA TYR A 212 -13.45 -12.64 -9.03
C TYR A 212 -14.73 -12.72 -9.84
N TYR A 213 -14.87 -11.91 -10.91
CA TYR A 213 -16.07 -11.82 -11.74
C TYR A 213 -15.98 -12.66 -13.01
N VAL A 214 -14.78 -12.87 -13.55
CA VAL A 214 -14.57 -13.56 -14.83
C VAL A 214 -14.18 -15.03 -14.67
N GLU A 215 -13.64 -15.43 -13.52
CA GLU A 215 -13.29 -16.81 -13.24
C GLU A 215 -14.53 -17.67 -12.94
N SER A 216 -14.57 -18.87 -13.49
CA SER A 216 -15.67 -19.83 -13.28
C SER A 216 -15.38 -20.82 -12.13
N THR A 217 -14.41 -20.54 -11.27
CA THR A 217 -14.01 -21.42 -10.17
C THR A 217 -15.10 -21.51 -9.09
N PRO A 218 -15.23 -22.63 -8.35
CA PRO A 218 -16.15 -22.73 -7.22
C PRO A 218 -15.89 -21.63 -6.16
N GLU A 219 -14.62 -21.29 -5.94
CA GLU A 219 -14.22 -20.24 -5.00
C GLU A 219 -14.74 -18.86 -5.45
N ALA A 220 -14.53 -18.46 -6.71
CA ALA A 220 -15.02 -17.19 -7.24
C ALA A 220 -16.56 -17.10 -7.13
N LYS A 221 -17.27 -18.17 -7.45
CA LYS A 221 -18.73 -18.24 -7.30
C LYS A 221 -19.16 -18.08 -5.84
N GLN A 222 -18.46 -18.69 -4.89
CA GLN A 222 -18.76 -18.57 -3.46
C GLN A 222 -18.49 -17.14 -2.97
N ILE A 223 -17.45 -16.48 -3.43
CA ILE A 223 -17.14 -15.09 -3.09
C ILE A 223 -18.22 -14.17 -3.64
N LEU A 224 -18.63 -14.32 -4.91
CA LEU A 224 -19.69 -13.52 -5.51
C LEU A 224 -21.03 -13.71 -4.79
N ALA A 225 -21.39 -14.94 -4.42
CA ALA A 225 -22.62 -15.20 -3.64
C ALA A 225 -22.57 -14.54 -2.26
N GLY A 226 -21.41 -14.55 -1.59
CA GLY A 226 -21.20 -13.85 -0.33
C GLY A 226 -21.28 -12.34 -0.47
N TYR A 227 -20.77 -11.79 -1.57
CA TYR A 227 -20.87 -10.37 -1.90
C TYR A 227 -22.32 -9.96 -2.17
N GLU A 228 -23.09 -10.76 -2.91
CA GLU A 228 -24.54 -10.54 -3.10
C GLU A 228 -25.27 -10.50 -1.76
N ALA A 229 -25.02 -11.47 -0.89
CA ALA A 229 -25.64 -11.52 0.43
C ALA A 229 -25.28 -10.29 1.30
N TYR A 230 -24.05 -9.83 1.24
CA TYR A 230 -23.63 -8.59 1.87
C TYR A 230 -24.39 -7.38 1.35
N LEU A 231 -24.47 -7.21 0.01
CA LEU A 231 -25.19 -6.10 -0.61
C LEU A 231 -26.68 -6.11 -0.20
N VAL A 232 -27.36 -7.26 -0.26
CA VAL A 232 -28.75 -7.40 0.19
C VAL A 232 -28.90 -6.96 1.65
N ARG A 233 -27.98 -7.36 2.53
CA ARG A 233 -28.01 -7.01 3.95
C ARG A 233 -27.92 -5.51 4.17
N ILE A 234 -26.97 -4.82 3.56
CA ILE A 234 -26.79 -3.37 3.76
C ILE A 234 -27.93 -2.55 3.14
N LEU A 235 -28.49 -3.02 2.03
CA LEU A 235 -29.67 -2.41 1.40
C LEU A 235 -30.89 -2.51 2.33
N LYS A 236 -31.13 -3.66 2.95
CA LYS A 236 -32.20 -3.83 3.94
C LYS A 236 -31.99 -2.92 5.16
N LEU A 237 -30.76 -2.79 5.65
CA LEU A 237 -30.42 -1.86 6.72
C LEU A 237 -30.67 -0.39 6.34
N SER A 238 -30.69 -0.09 5.03
CA SER A 238 -31.02 1.23 4.46
C SER A 238 -32.52 1.42 4.15
N GLY A 239 -33.38 0.51 4.59
CA GLY A 239 -34.81 0.63 4.47
C GLY A 239 -35.44 0.07 3.18
N TYR A 240 -34.66 -0.57 2.30
CA TYR A 240 -35.19 -1.23 1.10
C TYR A 240 -35.91 -2.53 1.47
N SER A 241 -37.00 -2.83 0.78
CA SER A 241 -37.73 -4.12 0.89
C SER A 241 -36.82 -5.28 0.39
N ASP A 242 -37.20 -6.51 0.76
CA ASP A 242 -36.46 -7.72 0.32
C ASP A 242 -36.38 -7.82 -1.21
N ALA A 243 -37.44 -7.47 -1.92
CA ALA A 243 -37.52 -7.50 -3.36
C ALA A 243 -36.57 -6.43 -4.00
N GLU A 244 -36.59 -5.20 -3.49
CA GLU A 244 -35.76 -4.10 -3.96
C GLU A 244 -34.30 -4.39 -3.64
N ALA A 245 -33.97 -4.82 -2.43
CA ALA A 245 -32.61 -5.15 -2.03
C ALA A 245 -32.01 -6.26 -2.91
N SER A 246 -32.78 -7.31 -3.19
CA SER A 246 -32.34 -8.38 -4.10
C SER A 246 -32.17 -7.89 -5.55
N ARG A 247 -33.06 -7.03 -6.05
CA ARG A 247 -32.96 -6.44 -7.39
C ARG A 247 -31.70 -5.58 -7.53
N ILE A 248 -31.48 -4.66 -6.58
CA ILE A 248 -30.33 -3.74 -6.56
C ILE A 248 -29.01 -4.53 -6.44
N ALA A 249 -28.93 -5.50 -5.54
CA ALA A 249 -27.72 -6.32 -5.36
C ALA A 249 -27.36 -7.09 -6.65
N LYS A 250 -28.37 -7.71 -7.30
CA LYS A 250 -28.17 -8.43 -8.57
C LYS A 250 -27.77 -7.48 -9.71
N ALA A 251 -28.38 -6.29 -9.79
CA ALA A 251 -27.99 -5.29 -10.77
C ALA A 251 -26.54 -4.83 -10.56
N THR A 252 -26.13 -4.61 -9.31
CA THR A 252 -24.76 -4.25 -8.96
C THR A 252 -23.75 -5.31 -9.43
N ILE A 253 -23.95 -6.58 -9.05
CA ILE A 253 -23.04 -7.66 -9.44
C ILE A 253 -23.03 -7.89 -10.95
N ARG A 254 -24.18 -7.80 -11.61
CA ARG A 254 -24.27 -7.94 -13.06
C ARG A 254 -23.47 -6.86 -13.76
N ILE A 255 -23.63 -5.61 -13.39
CA ILE A 255 -22.90 -4.49 -13.98
C ILE A 255 -21.40 -4.60 -13.70
N GLU A 256 -20.99 -4.92 -12.48
CA GLU A 256 -19.57 -5.17 -12.16
C GLU A 256 -19.01 -6.31 -13.01
N THR A 257 -19.78 -7.39 -13.22
CA THR A 257 -19.39 -8.51 -14.08
C THR A 257 -19.23 -8.08 -15.54
N GLU A 258 -20.15 -7.25 -16.05
CA GLU A 258 -20.08 -6.70 -17.40
C GLU A 258 -18.84 -5.78 -17.55
N LEU A 259 -18.58 -4.89 -16.60
CA LEU A 259 -17.41 -4.01 -16.58
C LEU A 259 -16.10 -4.83 -16.47
N ALA A 260 -16.08 -5.90 -15.68
CA ALA A 260 -14.95 -6.79 -15.51
C ALA A 260 -14.49 -7.45 -16.81
N GLN A 261 -15.41 -7.70 -17.78
CA GLN A 261 -15.07 -8.35 -19.04
C GLN A 261 -14.07 -7.53 -19.86
N PHE A 262 -14.12 -6.22 -19.79
CA PHE A 262 -13.23 -5.33 -20.53
C PHE A 262 -12.27 -4.53 -19.65
N SER A 263 -12.29 -4.73 -18.31
CA SER A 263 -11.30 -4.19 -17.39
C SER A 263 -9.94 -4.86 -17.58
N TYR A 264 -8.87 -4.11 -17.36
CA TYR A 264 -7.51 -4.66 -17.32
C TYR A 264 -7.31 -5.46 -16.04
N SER A 265 -6.54 -6.54 -16.13
CA SER A 265 -6.09 -7.32 -14.96
C SER A 265 -5.09 -6.52 -14.11
N ASN A 266 -4.87 -6.94 -12.85
CA ASN A 266 -3.91 -6.29 -11.97
C ASN A 266 -2.47 -6.34 -12.54
N THR A 267 -2.11 -7.34 -13.32
CA THR A 267 -0.84 -7.40 -14.05
C THR A 267 -0.78 -6.35 -15.16
N GLU A 268 -1.84 -6.19 -15.95
CA GLU A 268 -1.90 -5.18 -17.02
C GLU A 268 -1.94 -3.74 -16.49
N LEU A 269 -2.51 -3.53 -15.29
CA LEU A 269 -2.53 -2.21 -14.65
C LEU A 269 -1.14 -1.73 -14.20
N ARG A 270 -0.15 -2.63 -14.08
CA ARG A 270 1.24 -2.26 -13.77
C ARG A 270 2.01 -1.75 -14.98
N ASP A 271 1.66 -2.16 -16.20
CA ASP A 271 2.38 -1.82 -17.43
C ASP A 271 2.20 -0.33 -17.78
N SER A 272 3.18 0.50 -17.39
CA SER A 272 3.15 1.96 -17.61
C SER A 272 3.04 2.31 -19.11
N GLN A 273 3.71 1.56 -19.99
CA GLN A 273 3.66 1.82 -21.43
C GLN A 273 2.26 1.56 -22.00
N LYS A 274 1.61 0.47 -21.57
CA LYS A 274 0.25 0.12 -21.96
C LYS A 274 -0.78 1.11 -21.45
N ASN A 275 -0.51 1.71 -20.28
CA ASN A 275 -1.41 2.64 -19.60
C ASN A 275 -1.14 4.12 -19.94
N TYR A 276 -0.23 4.43 -20.86
CA TYR A 276 0.00 5.79 -21.33
C TYR A 276 -0.68 6.04 -22.67
N ASN A 277 -1.85 6.66 -22.65
CA ASN A 277 -2.69 6.89 -23.82
C ASN A 277 -3.25 8.32 -23.82
N ILE A 278 -2.44 9.28 -24.28
CA ILE A 278 -2.86 10.68 -24.38
C ILE A 278 -3.79 10.85 -25.58
N VAL A 279 -4.96 11.40 -25.32
CA VAL A 279 -5.94 11.76 -26.35
C VAL A 279 -6.50 13.15 -26.11
N THR A 280 -6.93 13.85 -27.19
CA THR A 280 -7.72 15.06 -27.02
C THR A 280 -9.15 14.69 -26.65
N ILE A 281 -9.74 15.42 -25.72
CA ILE A 281 -11.12 15.18 -25.28
C ILE A 281 -12.09 15.32 -26.46
N ALA A 282 -11.87 16.30 -27.35
CA ALA A 282 -12.72 16.53 -28.52
C ALA A 282 -12.71 15.35 -29.50
N ASP A 283 -11.53 14.78 -29.80
CA ASP A 283 -11.42 13.62 -30.68
C ASP A 283 -12.03 12.36 -30.03
N PHE A 284 -11.74 12.16 -28.74
CA PHE A 284 -12.30 11.01 -28.03
C PHE A 284 -13.83 11.07 -27.99
N ALA A 285 -14.42 12.22 -27.67
CA ALA A 285 -15.87 12.43 -27.62
C ALA A 285 -16.53 12.34 -29.00
N ARG A 286 -15.84 12.78 -30.08
CA ARG A 286 -16.34 12.62 -31.46
C ARG A 286 -16.48 11.15 -31.84
N ASP A 287 -15.52 10.32 -31.46
CA ASP A 287 -15.42 8.91 -31.85
C ASP A 287 -16.15 7.98 -30.87
N ASN A 288 -16.45 8.43 -29.64
CA ASN A 288 -17.11 7.68 -28.57
C ASN A 288 -18.29 8.52 -28.03
N LYS A 289 -19.50 8.24 -28.52
CA LYS A 289 -20.72 9.03 -28.30
C LYS A 289 -21.69 8.42 -27.30
N GLY A 290 -21.33 7.32 -26.66
CA GLY A 290 -22.19 6.63 -25.69
C GLY A 290 -22.32 7.41 -24.37
N PHE A 291 -21.22 8.01 -23.91
CA PHE A 291 -21.14 8.85 -22.73
C PHE A 291 -20.73 10.29 -23.14
N ASP A 292 -21.36 11.31 -22.57
CA ASP A 292 -21.00 12.71 -22.87
C ASP A 292 -19.74 13.14 -22.09
N TRP A 293 -18.57 12.76 -22.61
CA TRP A 293 -17.25 13.05 -22.03
C TRP A 293 -17.00 14.55 -21.84
N SER A 294 -17.36 15.35 -22.84
CA SER A 294 -17.20 16.81 -22.78
C SER A 294 -18.16 17.46 -21.79
N GLY A 295 -19.43 17.00 -21.77
CA GLY A 295 -20.43 17.44 -20.81
C GLY A 295 -20.06 17.08 -19.37
N TYR A 296 -19.51 15.89 -19.15
CA TYR A 296 -19.02 15.46 -17.85
C TYR A 296 -17.94 16.42 -17.29
N LEU A 297 -16.90 16.74 -18.07
CA LEU A 297 -15.83 17.65 -17.64
C LEU A 297 -16.39 19.06 -17.38
N ARG A 298 -17.26 19.56 -18.25
CA ARG A 298 -17.93 20.86 -18.09
C ARG A 298 -18.76 20.94 -16.81
N LEU A 299 -19.53 19.87 -16.49
CA LEU A 299 -20.32 19.80 -15.25
C LEU A 299 -19.44 19.80 -13.99
N ARG A 300 -18.21 19.31 -14.10
CA ARG A 300 -17.21 19.38 -13.04
C ARG A 300 -16.46 20.72 -12.97
N GLY A 301 -16.71 21.64 -13.91
CA GLY A 301 -15.98 22.91 -14.01
C GLY A 301 -14.52 22.72 -14.43
N LEU A 302 -14.19 21.65 -15.14
CA LEU A 302 -12.85 21.33 -15.59
C LEU A 302 -12.65 21.68 -17.06
N ASP A 303 -11.62 22.47 -17.35
CA ASP A 303 -11.15 22.77 -18.71
C ASP A 303 -9.96 21.87 -19.02
N VAL A 304 -10.21 20.75 -19.70
CA VAL A 304 -9.24 19.72 -20.04
C VAL A 304 -9.24 19.50 -21.54
N ALA A 305 -8.21 19.97 -22.23
CA ALA A 305 -8.07 19.74 -23.67
C ALA A 305 -7.58 18.33 -24.01
N THR A 306 -6.64 17.81 -23.20
CA THR A 306 -6.03 16.48 -23.37
C THR A 306 -5.99 15.76 -22.04
N ALA A 307 -6.14 14.43 -22.06
CA ALA A 307 -6.04 13.58 -20.88
C ALA A 307 -5.36 12.25 -21.22
N ASN A 308 -4.78 11.60 -20.19
CA ASN A 308 -4.38 10.21 -20.30
C ASN A 308 -5.58 9.30 -19.97
N PHE A 309 -6.11 8.59 -20.95
CA PHE A 309 -7.05 7.49 -20.74
C PHE A 309 -6.25 6.20 -20.49
N MET A 310 -5.83 6.00 -19.26
CA MET A 310 -4.83 4.99 -18.92
C MET A 310 -5.18 3.61 -19.47
N GLN A 311 -6.41 3.17 -19.34
CA GLN A 311 -6.91 1.93 -19.93
C GLN A 311 -7.80 2.24 -21.13
N LEU A 312 -7.22 2.77 -22.21
CA LEU A 312 -7.94 3.28 -23.37
C LEU A 312 -8.96 2.27 -23.95
N ASN A 313 -8.62 0.99 -23.98
CA ASN A 313 -9.54 -0.03 -24.48
C ASN A 313 -10.74 -0.25 -23.55
N PHE A 314 -10.55 -0.10 -22.24
CA PHE A 314 -11.66 -0.08 -21.29
C PHE A 314 -12.63 1.06 -21.61
N PHE A 315 -12.14 2.27 -21.83
CA PHE A 315 -12.98 3.45 -22.08
C PHE A 315 -13.75 3.37 -23.40
N LYS A 316 -13.13 2.81 -24.45
CA LYS A 316 -13.83 2.54 -25.73
C LYS A 316 -14.93 1.47 -25.58
N ALA A 317 -14.69 0.43 -24.77
CA ALA A 317 -15.67 -0.59 -24.50
C ALA A 317 -16.78 -0.08 -23.56
N PHE A 318 -16.40 0.68 -22.53
CA PHE A 318 -17.31 1.34 -21.61
C PHE A 318 -18.29 2.26 -22.33
N ASP A 319 -17.82 3.08 -23.29
CA ASP A 319 -18.67 3.99 -24.06
C ASP A 319 -19.78 3.24 -24.81
N LYS A 320 -19.42 2.16 -25.49
CA LYS A 320 -20.37 1.27 -26.18
C LYS A 320 -21.35 0.63 -25.22
N TRP A 321 -20.84 0.09 -24.12
CA TRP A 321 -21.65 -0.55 -23.07
C TRP A 321 -22.63 0.45 -22.45
N TYR A 322 -22.16 1.65 -22.08
CA TYR A 322 -22.97 2.69 -21.47
C TYR A 322 -24.09 3.16 -22.40
N SER A 323 -23.86 3.19 -23.72
CA SER A 323 -24.88 3.58 -24.70
C SER A 323 -26.14 2.71 -24.63
N SER A 324 -25.97 1.41 -24.36
CA SER A 324 -27.04 0.42 -24.27
C SER A 324 -27.54 0.16 -22.84
N ALA A 325 -26.80 0.60 -21.81
CA ALA A 325 -27.18 0.40 -20.42
C ALA A 325 -28.46 1.16 -20.07
N LYS A 326 -29.34 0.50 -19.33
CA LYS A 326 -30.61 1.11 -18.86
C LYS A 326 -30.36 2.02 -17.68
N VAL A 327 -31.02 3.16 -17.65
CA VAL A 327 -30.91 4.14 -16.56
C VAL A 327 -31.28 3.52 -15.21
N GLU A 328 -32.31 2.70 -15.20
CA GLU A 328 -32.76 1.99 -13.98
C GLU A 328 -31.67 1.05 -13.41
N ASP A 329 -31.04 0.28 -14.26
CA ASP A 329 -29.96 -0.62 -13.86
C ASP A 329 -28.74 0.15 -13.32
N LEU A 330 -28.37 1.25 -13.98
CA LEU A 330 -27.28 2.13 -13.54
C LEU A 330 -27.60 2.82 -12.22
N ARG A 331 -28.85 3.26 -12.03
CA ARG A 331 -29.31 3.82 -10.74
C ARG A 331 -29.20 2.79 -9.61
N ASP A 332 -29.64 1.55 -9.86
CA ASP A 332 -29.52 0.47 -8.89
C ASP A 332 -28.05 0.18 -8.54
N PHE A 333 -27.19 0.11 -9.55
CA PHE A 333 -25.75 -0.08 -9.39
C PHE A 333 -25.13 1.03 -8.51
N LEU A 334 -25.39 2.30 -8.84
CA LEU A 334 -24.91 3.43 -8.05
C LEU A 334 -25.45 3.40 -6.61
N THR A 335 -26.71 2.99 -6.41
CA THR A 335 -27.30 2.83 -5.08
C THR A 335 -26.55 1.78 -4.25
N GLY A 336 -26.28 0.61 -4.83
CA GLY A 336 -25.52 -0.45 -4.16
C GLY A 336 -24.12 0.00 -3.76
N HIS A 337 -23.42 0.68 -4.67
CA HIS A 337 -22.08 1.20 -4.41
C HIS A 337 -22.05 2.33 -3.37
N THR A 338 -22.98 3.28 -3.42
CA THR A 338 -23.09 4.38 -2.46
C THR A 338 -23.25 3.84 -1.03
N ILE A 339 -24.18 2.89 -0.83
CA ILE A 339 -24.41 2.30 0.50
C ILE A 339 -23.20 1.46 0.94
N SER A 340 -22.63 0.66 0.05
CA SER A 340 -21.45 -0.16 0.36
C SER A 340 -20.23 0.69 0.72
N GLY A 341 -19.99 1.78 -0.01
CA GLY A 341 -18.89 2.73 0.26
C GLY A 341 -19.04 3.43 1.62
N ALA A 342 -20.27 3.71 2.04
CA ALA A 342 -20.55 4.38 3.32
C ALA A 342 -20.59 3.42 4.53
N ALA A 343 -20.69 2.10 4.33
CA ALA A 343 -21.03 1.13 5.38
C ALA A 343 -20.16 1.26 6.65
N ASN A 344 -18.86 1.52 6.52
CA ASN A 344 -17.95 1.67 7.65
C ASN A 344 -18.12 2.99 8.43
N SER A 345 -18.79 3.98 7.87
CA SER A 345 -19.07 5.28 8.49
C SER A 345 -20.47 5.39 9.12
N LEU A 346 -21.31 4.39 8.94
CA LEU A 346 -22.67 4.30 9.46
C LEU A 346 -22.74 3.56 10.81
N SER A 347 -23.92 3.05 11.18
CA SER A 347 -24.15 2.31 12.43
C SER A 347 -23.36 0.99 12.49
N ASP A 348 -23.28 0.43 13.69
CA ASP A 348 -22.55 -0.82 13.93
C ASP A 348 -23.05 -2.01 13.12
N ASP A 349 -24.34 -2.04 12.76
CA ASP A 349 -24.92 -3.10 11.93
C ASP A 349 -24.32 -3.09 10.51
N PHE A 350 -24.10 -1.91 9.94
CA PHE A 350 -23.42 -1.76 8.65
C PHE A 350 -21.95 -2.14 8.74
N VAL A 351 -21.25 -1.67 9.78
CA VAL A 351 -19.85 -2.02 10.04
C VAL A 351 -19.71 -3.53 10.22
N GLN A 352 -20.64 -4.18 10.94
CA GLN A 352 -20.63 -5.62 11.12
C GLN A 352 -20.93 -6.37 9.82
N ALA A 353 -21.88 -5.90 9.01
CA ALA A 353 -22.16 -6.49 7.71
C ALA A 353 -20.94 -6.45 6.79
N HIS A 354 -20.27 -5.30 6.73
CA HIS A 354 -19.04 -5.13 5.98
C HIS A 354 -17.94 -6.08 6.48
N PHE A 355 -17.73 -6.16 7.79
CA PHE A 355 -16.74 -7.06 8.36
C PHE A 355 -17.04 -8.54 8.11
N ASP A 356 -18.28 -8.95 8.19
CA ASP A 356 -18.68 -10.36 8.00
C ASP A 356 -18.34 -10.84 6.59
N PHE A 357 -18.40 -9.98 5.59
CA PHE A 357 -17.97 -10.32 4.23
C PHE A 357 -16.48 -10.05 4.01
N PHE A 358 -16.03 -8.80 4.02
CA PHE A 358 -14.65 -8.43 3.67
C PHE A 358 -13.61 -8.90 4.69
N GLY A 359 -13.98 -8.91 5.96
CA GLY A 359 -13.12 -9.35 7.03
C GLY A 359 -13.09 -10.87 7.20
N LYS A 360 -14.26 -11.49 7.38
CA LYS A 360 -14.32 -12.93 7.67
C LYS A 360 -14.23 -13.78 6.41
N GLN A 361 -15.13 -13.57 5.45
CA GLN A 361 -15.20 -14.45 4.28
C GLN A 361 -14.04 -14.22 3.32
N LEU A 362 -13.73 -12.97 2.96
CA LEU A 362 -12.73 -12.66 1.94
C LEU A 362 -11.30 -12.78 2.46
N SER A 363 -11.00 -12.35 3.70
CA SER A 363 -9.64 -12.36 4.25
C SER A 363 -9.40 -13.34 5.40
N GLY A 364 -10.43 -14.04 5.88
CA GLY A 364 -10.30 -15.10 6.90
C GLY A 364 -10.07 -14.62 8.33
N ARG A 365 -10.38 -13.35 8.62
CA ARG A 365 -10.37 -12.83 10.00
C ARG A 365 -11.53 -13.37 10.80
N LYS A 366 -11.31 -13.54 12.11
CA LYS A 366 -12.36 -14.03 13.03
C LYS A 366 -13.04 -12.89 13.79
N GLU A 367 -12.35 -11.80 14.05
CA GLU A 367 -12.81 -10.66 14.85
C GLU A 367 -12.44 -9.32 14.21
N MET A 368 -13.23 -8.29 14.51
CA MET A 368 -12.88 -6.91 14.18
C MET A 368 -11.80 -6.36 15.11
N HIS A 369 -11.06 -5.36 14.62
CA HIS A 369 -10.26 -4.50 15.49
C HIS A 369 -11.14 -3.71 16.47
N PRO A 370 -10.66 -3.43 17.69
CA PRO A 370 -11.36 -2.56 18.61
C PRO A 370 -11.59 -1.18 17.98
N ARG A 371 -12.68 -0.54 18.38
CA ARG A 371 -13.12 0.74 17.82
C ARG A 371 -12.03 1.81 17.89
N TRP A 372 -11.37 1.96 19.03
CA TRP A 372 -10.32 2.95 19.18
C TRP A 372 -9.24 2.85 18.08
N ARG A 373 -8.85 1.63 17.69
CA ARG A 373 -7.85 1.45 16.63
C ARG A 373 -8.39 1.88 15.27
N ARG A 374 -9.60 1.42 14.95
CA ARG A 374 -10.27 1.85 13.71
C ARG A 374 -10.41 3.37 13.63
N SER A 375 -10.66 4.00 14.78
CA SER A 375 -10.75 5.46 14.89
C SER A 375 -9.39 6.15 14.68
N VAL A 376 -8.31 5.60 15.22
CA VAL A 376 -6.94 6.06 14.94
C VAL A 376 -6.62 5.92 13.46
N ASP A 377 -6.96 4.77 12.84
CA ASP A 377 -6.72 4.54 11.41
C ASP A 377 -7.45 5.58 10.54
N VAL A 378 -8.69 5.93 10.87
CA VAL A 378 -9.46 6.99 10.17
C VAL A 378 -8.77 8.35 10.28
N VAL A 379 -8.38 8.75 11.48
CA VAL A 379 -7.73 10.07 11.68
C VAL A 379 -6.38 10.13 10.96
N GLN A 380 -5.60 9.04 10.96
CA GLN A 380 -4.36 8.94 10.21
C GLN A 380 -4.57 9.08 8.70
N ASN A 381 -5.65 8.50 8.18
CA ASN A 381 -5.96 8.57 6.74
C ASN A 381 -6.39 9.99 6.31
N VAL A 382 -7.05 10.74 7.17
CA VAL A 382 -7.56 12.09 6.86
C VAL A 382 -6.54 13.18 7.17
N LEU A 383 -5.85 13.07 8.30
CA LEU A 383 -4.96 14.10 8.87
C LEU A 383 -3.54 13.56 9.08
N GLY A 384 -3.08 12.72 8.15
CA GLY A 384 -1.83 11.97 8.27
C GLY A 384 -0.61 12.84 8.52
N GLU A 385 -0.41 13.92 7.76
CA GLU A 385 0.73 14.81 7.94
C GLU A 385 0.59 15.68 9.20
N ALA A 386 -0.63 16.10 9.57
CA ALA A 386 -0.85 16.85 10.81
C ALA A 386 -0.47 16.02 12.05
N LEU A 387 -0.82 14.73 12.06
CA LEU A 387 -0.37 13.78 13.08
C LEU A 387 1.13 13.48 12.96
N GLY A 388 1.62 13.39 11.72
CA GLY A 388 3.02 13.14 11.41
C GLY A 388 3.95 14.19 11.99
N GLU A 389 3.57 15.47 11.94
CA GLU A 389 4.34 16.57 12.53
C GLU A 389 4.54 16.39 14.05
N VAL A 390 3.50 15.99 14.78
CA VAL A 390 3.59 15.69 16.22
C VAL A 390 4.38 14.41 16.47
N TYR A 391 4.17 13.40 15.63
CA TYR A 391 4.81 12.09 15.73
C TYR A 391 6.34 12.18 15.62
N VAL A 392 6.86 12.87 14.62
CA VAL A 392 8.32 12.94 14.40
C VAL A 392 9.02 13.72 15.51
N LYS A 393 8.39 14.76 16.04
CA LYS A 393 8.93 15.51 17.19
C LYS A 393 9.10 14.64 18.44
N ARG A 394 8.35 13.54 18.57
CA ARG A 394 8.37 12.65 19.74
C ARG A 394 9.16 11.38 19.54
N TYR A 395 9.15 10.83 18.34
CA TYR A 395 9.57 9.45 18.08
C TYR A 395 10.64 9.29 17.00
N PHE A 396 11.15 10.37 16.42
CA PHE A 396 12.20 10.31 15.42
C PHE A 396 13.28 11.36 15.66
N SER A 397 14.51 10.91 15.97
CA SER A 397 15.59 11.82 16.32
C SER A 397 16.37 12.31 15.08
N PRO A 398 16.97 13.51 15.14
CA PRO A 398 17.86 13.99 14.08
C PRO A 398 19.04 13.04 13.79
N GLU A 399 19.61 12.41 14.82
CA GLU A 399 20.74 11.47 14.67
C GLU A 399 20.32 10.22 13.87
N ALA A 400 19.07 9.75 14.06
CA ALA A 400 18.54 8.65 13.26
C ALA A 400 18.42 9.05 11.77
N LYS A 401 18.00 10.30 11.49
CA LYS A 401 17.94 10.82 10.11
C LYS A 401 19.34 10.89 9.48
N GLU A 402 20.34 11.39 10.18
CA GLU A 402 21.73 11.47 9.70
C GLU A 402 22.30 10.08 9.41
N ARG A 403 22.11 9.12 10.31
CA ARG A 403 22.57 7.73 10.11
C ARG A 403 21.90 7.07 8.91
N MET A 404 20.63 7.36 8.68
CA MET A 404 19.92 6.87 7.51
C MET A 404 20.45 7.46 6.20
N ILE A 405 20.76 8.75 6.16
CA ILE A 405 21.39 9.41 5.00
C ILE A 405 22.72 8.74 4.67
N GLU A 406 23.55 8.44 5.68
CA GLU A 406 24.81 7.73 5.50
C GLU A 406 24.59 6.33 4.87
N LEU A 407 23.62 5.57 5.39
CA LEU A 407 23.27 4.25 4.84
C LEU A 407 22.83 4.36 3.37
N VAL A 408 21.98 5.31 3.03
CA VAL A 408 21.53 5.54 1.65
C VAL A 408 22.71 5.81 0.73
N HIS A 409 23.63 6.69 1.11
CA HIS A 409 24.83 6.99 0.30
C HIS A 409 25.76 5.76 0.15
N ASN A 410 25.89 4.93 1.18
CA ASN A 410 26.68 3.71 1.09
C ASN A 410 26.03 2.70 0.11
N LEU A 411 24.69 2.60 0.11
CA LEU A 411 23.99 1.75 -0.83
C LEU A 411 24.04 2.30 -2.27
N GLN A 412 23.97 3.63 -2.47
CA GLN A 412 24.18 4.24 -3.79
C GLN A 412 25.57 3.89 -4.36
N LYS A 413 26.63 3.98 -3.54
CA LYS A 413 27.98 3.57 -3.94
C LYS A 413 28.04 2.08 -4.31
N ALA A 414 27.41 1.23 -3.52
CA ALA A 414 27.36 -0.21 -3.78
C ALA A 414 26.60 -0.52 -5.09
N LEU A 415 25.46 0.13 -5.34
CA LEU A 415 24.72 -0.03 -6.58
C LEU A 415 25.53 0.47 -7.78
N SER A 416 26.20 1.61 -7.66
CA SER A 416 27.11 2.12 -8.70
C SER A 416 28.18 1.10 -9.06
N GLN A 417 28.89 0.53 -8.07
CA GLN A 417 29.89 -0.51 -8.31
C GLN A 417 29.27 -1.77 -8.94
N ARG A 418 28.07 -2.13 -8.52
CA ARG A 418 27.36 -3.29 -9.07
C ARG A 418 27.00 -3.10 -10.53
N VAL A 419 26.49 -1.94 -10.93
CA VAL A 419 26.18 -1.60 -12.33
C VAL A 419 27.45 -1.69 -13.19
N GLU A 420 28.58 -1.14 -12.74
CA GLU A 420 29.86 -1.23 -13.46
C GLU A 420 30.32 -2.69 -13.66
N ALA A 421 30.08 -3.55 -12.69
CA ALA A 421 30.48 -4.96 -12.74
C ALA A 421 29.58 -5.84 -13.63
N LEU A 422 28.42 -5.37 -14.11
CA LEU A 422 27.50 -6.16 -14.95
C LEU A 422 28.12 -6.44 -16.30
N SER A 423 28.38 -7.72 -16.59
CA SER A 423 28.99 -8.16 -17.86
C SER A 423 28.04 -8.16 -19.05
N TRP A 424 26.73 -8.23 -18.80
CA TRP A 424 25.71 -8.27 -19.84
C TRP A 424 25.31 -6.89 -20.37
N MET A 425 25.60 -5.82 -19.63
CA MET A 425 25.22 -4.45 -19.96
C MET A 425 26.34 -3.73 -20.68
N SER A 426 26.00 -3.02 -21.76
CA SER A 426 26.96 -2.22 -22.54
C SER A 426 27.43 -0.97 -21.75
N PRO A 427 28.62 -0.41 -22.11
CA PRO A 427 29.10 0.83 -21.50
C PRO A 427 28.14 2.01 -21.62
N GLU A 428 27.39 2.09 -22.73
CA GLU A 428 26.40 3.16 -22.97
C GLU A 428 25.24 3.05 -21.96
N THR A 429 24.64 1.89 -21.81
CA THR A 429 23.56 1.66 -20.86
C THR A 429 24.03 1.84 -19.41
N LYS A 430 25.25 1.37 -19.07
CA LYS A 430 25.87 1.60 -17.74
C LYS A 430 25.96 3.09 -17.42
N LYS A 431 26.48 3.90 -18.36
CA LYS A 431 26.59 5.34 -18.17
C LYS A 431 25.24 5.97 -17.84
N ARG A 432 24.18 5.63 -18.60
CA ARG A 432 22.83 6.16 -18.35
C ARG A 432 22.24 5.66 -17.03
N ALA A 433 22.51 4.40 -16.65
CA ALA A 433 22.12 3.88 -15.34
C ALA A 433 22.80 4.64 -14.19
N GLN A 434 24.10 4.99 -14.33
CA GLN A 434 24.83 5.82 -13.37
C GLN A 434 24.26 7.24 -13.28
N GLU A 435 23.94 7.85 -14.41
CA GLU A 435 23.28 9.17 -14.45
C GLU A 435 21.94 9.13 -13.70
N LYS A 436 21.12 8.08 -13.91
CA LYS A 436 19.84 7.91 -13.21
C LYS A 436 20.04 7.68 -11.71
N LEU A 437 20.98 6.85 -11.30
CA LEU A 437 21.30 6.62 -9.91
C LEU A 437 21.75 7.90 -9.19
N SER A 438 22.56 8.72 -9.85
CA SER A 438 23.06 9.97 -9.28
C SER A 438 22.01 11.06 -9.15
N SER A 439 20.90 10.96 -9.89
CA SER A 439 19.78 11.92 -9.87
C SER A 439 18.65 11.53 -8.90
N PHE A 440 18.80 10.47 -8.11
CA PHE A 440 17.79 10.09 -7.12
C PHE A 440 17.54 11.22 -6.11
N VAL A 441 16.27 11.59 -5.96
CA VAL A 441 15.81 12.43 -4.86
C VAL A 441 15.61 11.55 -3.63
N ILE A 442 16.23 11.93 -2.51
CA ILE A 442 16.20 11.14 -1.27
C ILE A 442 15.33 11.85 -0.23
N LYS A 443 14.25 11.19 0.20
CA LYS A 443 13.33 11.67 1.22
C LYS A 443 13.40 10.78 2.46
N ILE A 444 13.79 11.33 3.61
CA ILE A 444 13.98 10.57 4.87
C ILE A 444 13.26 11.24 6.02
N GLY A 445 12.45 10.43 6.71
CA GLY A 445 11.80 10.78 7.97
C GLY A 445 10.49 11.52 7.78
N TYR A 446 10.56 12.77 7.30
CA TYR A 446 9.40 13.66 7.20
C TYR A 446 9.63 14.79 6.18
N PRO A 447 8.54 15.40 5.64
CA PRO A 447 8.64 16.50 4.66
C PRO A 447 9.11 17.80 5.32
N ASP A 448 9.83 18.63 4.56
CA ASP A 448 10.21 19.99 5.01
C ASP A 448 9.03 20.96 4.98
N LYS A 449 8.01 20.69 4.16
CA LYS A 449 6.79 21.48 4.06
C LYS A 449 5.58 20.57 4.30
N TRP A 450 4.83 20.90 5.34
CA TRP A 450 3.62 20.19 5.75
C TRP A 450 2.41 20.58 4.89
N MET A 451 1.48 19.64 4.73
CA MET A 451 0.20 19.89 4.06
C MET A 451 -0.63 20.93 4.82
N ASP A 452 -1.18 21.89 4.10
CA ASP A 452 -2.09 22.89 4.65
C ASP A 452 -3.53 22.37 4.68
N TYR A 453 -4.01 22.09 5.88
CA TYR A 453 -5.38 21.63 6.13
C TYR A 453 -6.35 22.79 6.44
N SER A 454 -5.99 24.06 6.26
CA SER A 454 -6.83 25.21 6.64
C SER A 454 -8.21 25.18 5.97
N ALA A 455 -8.29 24.71 4.72
CA ALA A 455 -9.54 24.58 3.97
C ALA A 455 -10.34 23.30 4.30
N LEU A 456 -9.82 22.41 5.16
CA LEU A 456 -10.54 21.20 5.57
C LEU A 456 -11.61 21.54 6.62
N ASP A 457 -12.88 21.45 6.22
CA ASP A 457 -14.04 21.86 7.02
C ASP A 457 -14.59 20.69 7.86
N ILE A 458 -13.85 20.32 8.91
CA ILE A 458 -14.29 19.39 9.96
C ILE A 458 -14.94 20.17 11.10
N ASP A 459 -16.19 19.78 11.45
CA ASP A 459 -16.96 20.46 12.50
C ASP A 459 -17.74 19.47 13.36
N GLU A 460 -17.82 19.72 14.66
CA GLU A 460 -18.55 18.87 15.61
C GLU A 460 -20.07 18.88 15.41
N SER A 461 -20.62 19.93 14.76
CA SER A 461 -22.04 20.01 14.43
C SER A 461 -22.46 19.12 13.26
N LYS A 462 -21.51 18.63 12.46
CA LYS A 462 -21.72 17.71 11.37
C LYS A 462 -21.76 16.26 11.88
N THR A 463 -22.44 15.38 11.16
CA THR A 463 -22.33 13.94 11.41
C THR A 463 -20.94 13.43 11.07
N TYR A 464 -20.56 12.27 11.63
CA TYR A 464 -19.31 11.60 11.29
C TYR A 464 -19.16 11.37 9.77
N TYR A 465 -20.24 10.91 9.12
CA TYR A 465 -20.28 10.72 7.67
C TYR A 465 -20.02 12.02 6.91
N GLN A 466 -20.67 13.12 7.27
CA GLN A 466 -20.48 14.42 6.61
C GLN A 466 -19.07 14.97 6.79
N ASN A 467 -18.43 14.73 7.93
CA ASN A 467 -17.04 15.11 8.14
C ASN A 467 -16.08 14.28 7.29
N LEU A 468 -16.34 12.98 7.09
CA LEU A 468 -15.56 12.16 6.17
C LEU A 468 -15.76 12.57 4.71
N GLU A 469 -16.98 12.94 4.33
CA GLU A 469 -17.27 13.50 3.00
C GLU A 469 -16.50 14.82 2.78
N ALA A 470 -16.50 15.72 3.78
CA ALA A 470 -15.73 16.96 3.71
C ALA A 470 -14.22 16.71 3.56
N ALA A 471 -13.70 15.69 4.24
CA ALA A 471 -12.30 15.28 4.09
C ALA A 471 -12.00 14.76 2.67
N THR A 472 -12.88 13.96 2.12
CA THR A 472 -12.74 13.44 0.75
C THR A 472 -12.77 14.57 -0.27
N ARG A 473 -13.73 15.47 -0.14
CA ARG A 473 -13.85 16.68 -0.99
C ARG A 473 -12.60 17.54 -0.91
N PHE A 474 -12.04 17.75 0.28
CA PHE A 474 -10.80 18.50 0.47
C PHE A 474 -9.62 17.86 -0.26
N MET A 475 -9.42 16.55 -0.10
CA MET A 475 -8.33 15.82 -0.76
C MET A 475 -8.47 15.86 -2.28
N GLN A 476 -9.69 15.70 -2.79
CA GLN A 476 -9.96 15.78 -4.22
C GLN A 476 -9.71 17.20 -4.79
N ALA A 477 -10.12 18.23 -4.05
CA ALA A 477 -9.86 19.62 -4.44
C ALA A 477 -8.34 19.93 -4.41
N ASP A 478 -7.61 19.40 -3.40
CA ASP A 478 -6.15 19.53 -3.32
C ASP A 478 -5.46 18.90 -4.54
N ASN A 479 -5.94 17.74 -4.97
CA ASN A 479 -5.42 17.11 -6.18
C ASN A 479 -5.73 17.90 -7.46
N LEU A 480 -6.99 18.28 -7.65
CA LEU A 480 -7.41 18.98 -8.88
C LEU A 480 -6.75 20.35 -9.06
N LYS A 481 -6.35 21.02 -7.97
CA LYS A 481 -5.64 22.31 -8.06
C LYS A 481 -4.27 22.21 -8.74
N ASP A 482 -3.71 21.00 -8.87
CA ASP A 482 -2.43 20.76 -9.53
C ASP A 482 -2.56 20.59 -11.06
N LEU A 483 -3.79 20.50 -11.59
CA LEU A 483 -4.04 20.32 -13.02
C LEU A 483 -3.37 21.41 -13.85
N GLY A 484 -2.57 20.99 -14.85
CA GLY A 484 -1.84 21.87 -15.76
C GLY A 484 -0.72 22.68 -15.11
N LYS A 485 -0.35 22.38 -13.86
CA LYS A 485 0.75 23.02 -13.15
C LYS A 485 2.00 22.17 -13.13
N PRO A 486 3.16 22.77 -12.89
CA PRO A 486 4.39 22.02 -12.61
C PRO A 486 4.21 21.07 -11.43
N VAL A 487 4.88 19.92 -11.52
CA VAL A 487 4.89 18.92 -10.44
C VAL A 487 5.62 19.44 -9.20
N ASP A 488 4.96 19.44 -8.05
CA ASP A 488 5.55 19.78 -6.77
C ASP A 488 6.33 18.57 -6.21
N ARG A 489 7.63 18.54 -6.43
CA ARG A 489 8.53 17.47 -5.97
C ARG A 489 8.74 17.48 -4.44
N THR A 490 8.24 18.47 -3.71
CA THR A 490 8.33 18.51 -2.24
C THR A 490 7.24 17.70 -1.56
N LYS A 491 6.13 17.39 -2.23
CA LYS A 491 5.03 16.58 -1.72
C LYS A 491 5.49 15.15 -1.42
N TRP A 492 4.99 14.60 -0.32
CA TRP A 492 5.19 13.20 0.06
C TRP A 492 3.93 12.37 -0.25
N LEU A 493 4.11 11.11 -0.63
CA LEU A 493 2.98 10.19 -0.90
C LEU A 493 2.57 9.42 0.35
N MET A 494 3.39 9.44 1.39
CA MET A 494 3.15 8.73 2.64
C MET A 494 3.34 9.67 3.82
N SER A 495 2.52 9.49 4.85
CA SER A 495 2.66 10.22 6.11
C SER A 495 3.88 9.73 6.90
N PRO A 496 4.53 10.61 7.70
CA PRO A 496 5.77 10.24 8.41
C PRO A 496 5.66 9.04 9.36
N GLN A 497 4.50 8.79 9.95
CA GLN A 497 4.26 7.64 10.84
C GLN A 497 3.94 6.34 10.10
N GLU A 498 3.88 6.36 8.79
CA GLU A 498 3.57 5.18 7.99
C GLU A 498 4.76 4.20 7.99
N VAL A 499 4.47 2.92 8.26
CA VAL A 499 5.47 1.85 8.25
C VAL A 499 5.56 1.30 6.83
N ASN A 500 6.24 2.04 5.98
CA ASN A 500 6.43 1.73 4.56
C ASN A 500 7.58 2.54 3.96
N ALA A 501 7.90 2.28 2.68
CA ALA A 501 8.81 3.04 1.83
C ALA A 501 8.27 3.05 0.40
N TYR A 502 8.79 3.89 -0.48
CA TYR A 502 8.44 3.87 -1.89
C TYR A 502 9.54 4.43 -2.80
N TYR A 503 9.54 3.97 -4.04
CA TYR A 503 10.14 4.64 -5.19
C TYR A 503 9.06 5.26 -6.07
N MET A 504 9.25 6.49 -6.56
CA MET A 504 8.37 7.17 -7.51
C MET A 504 9.12 7.46 -8.81
N PRO A 505 8.76 6.80 -9.93
CA PRO A 505 9.50 6.91 -11.17
C PRO A 505 9.44 8.29 -11.81
N THR A 506 8.30 9.00 -11.75
CA THR A 506 8.15 10.33 -12.39
C THR A 506 8.93 11.45 -11.70
N THR A 507 9.32 11.26 -10.45
CA THR A 507 10.18 12.19 -9.72
C THR A 507 11.58 11.62 -9.46
N ASN A 508 11.81 10.37 -9.85
CA ASN A 508 13.02 9.60 -9.59
C ASN A 508 13.42 9.68 -8.11
N GLU A 509 12.47 9.44 -7.20
CA GLU A 509 12.65 9.61 -5.76
C GLU A 509 12.48 8.31 -4.97
N ILE A 510 13.27 8.17 -3.91
CA ILE A 510 13.10 7.14 -2.87
C ILE A 510 12.71 7.81 -1.56
N CYS A 511 11.73 7.24 -0.87
CA CYS A 511 11.20 7.81 0.36
C CYS A 511 11.11 6.78 1.49
N PHE A 512 11.59 7.18 2.67
CA PHE A 512 11.58 6.37 3.89
C PHE A 512 10.98 7.17 5.04
N PRO A 513 9.65 7.06 5.29
CA PRO A 513 8.99 7.69 6.40
C PRO A 513 9.58 7.28 7.76
N ALA A 514 9.50 8.15 8.77
CA ALA A 514 10.03 7.88 10.11
C ALA A 514 9.44 6.62 10.76
N GLY A 515 8.22 6.23 10.38
CA GLY A 515 7.53 5.05 10.89
C GLY A 515 8.24 3.73 10.64
N ILE A 516 8.96 3.58 9.52
CA ILE A 516 9.74 2.36 9.22
C ILE A 516 11.15 2.41 9.82
N LEU A 517 11.65 3.60 10.18
CA LEU A 517 13.02 3.82 10.64
C LEU A 517 13.17 3.53 12.15
N GLN A 518 12.62 2.41 12.59
CA GLN A 518 12.61 1.94 13.97
C GLN A 518 12.87 0.43 14.04
N PRO A 519 13.26 -0.12 15.22
CA PRO A 519 13.41 -1.56 15.38
C PRO A 519 12.12 -2.32 15.01
N PRO A 520 12.20 -3.47 14.31
CA PRO A 520 13.43 -4.19 13.98
C PRO A 520 14.03 -3.85 12.59
N PHE A 521 13.52 -2.83 11.88
CA PHE A 521 14.04 -2.44 10.57
C PHE A 521 15.34 -1.65 10.70
N PHE A 522 15.35 -0.63 11.56
CA PHE A 522 16.51 0.17 11.88
C PHE A 522 16.71 0.23 13.39
N ASN A 523 17.92 -0.07 13.87
CA ASN A 523 18.25 -0.03 15.28
C ASN A 523 19.62 0.60 15.48
N MET A 524 19.69 1.78 16.12
CA MET A 524 20.92 2.52 16.38
C MET A 524 21.93 1.72 17.21
N ASP A 525 21.45 0.78 18.04
CA ASP A 525 22.27 -0.04 18.95
C ASP A 525 22.69 -1.38 18.36
N ALA A 526 22.16 -1.77 17.19
CA ALA A 526 22.50 -3.02 16.53
C ALA A 526 23.82 -2.89 15.73
N ASP A 527 24.43 -4.04 15.43
CA ASP A 527 25.58 -4.13 14.55
C ASP A 527 25.20 -3.85 13.08
N ASP A 528 26.19 -3.43 12.28
CA ASP A 528 26.00 -3.08 10.88
C ASP A 528 25.39 -4.22 10.07
N ALA A 529 25.76 -5.49 10.34
CA ALA A 529 25.20 -6.63 9.60
C ALA A 529 23.69 -6.73 9.76
N VAL A 530 23.14 -6.40 10.93
CA VAL A 530 21.71 -6.37 11.18
C VAL A 530 21.05 -5.19 10.45
N ASN A 531 21.61 -3.97 10.55
CA ASN A 531 21.04 -2.80 9.90
C ASN A 531 21.11 -2.90 8.37
N TYR A 532 22.24 -3.34 7.79
CA TYR A 532 22.33 -3.58 6.35
C TYR A 532 21.41 -4.74 5.90
N GLY A 533 21.27 -5.80 6.70
CA GLY A 533 20.36 -6.91 6.40
C GLY A 533 18.87 -6.59 6.55
N ALA A 534 18.53 -5.56 7.33
CA ALA A 534 17.16 -5.10 7.53
C ALA A 534 16.87 -3.84 6.69
N ILE A 535 17.00 -2.65 7.26
CA ILE A 535 16.67 -1.40 6.55
C ILE A 535 17.54 -1.20 5.31
N GLY A 536 18.81 -1.66 5.33
CA GLY A 536 19.69 -1.58 4.16
C GLY A 536 19.13 -2.33 2.95
N VAL A 537 18.58 -3.55 3.15
CA VAL A 537 17.90 -4.26 2.05
C VAL A 537 16.65 -3.52 1.59
N VAL A 538 15.88 -2.89 2.49
CA VAL A 538 14.72 -2.08 2.10
C VAL A 538 15.16 -0.86 1.27
N ILE A 539 16.23 -0.17 1.67
CA ILE A 539 16.78 0.96 0.89
C ILE A 539 17.22 0.50 -0.50
N GLY A 540 17.98 -0.60 -0.57
CA GLY A 540 18.42 -1.19 -1.83
C GLY A 540 17.27 -1.67 -2.71
N HIS A 541 16.18 -2.15 -2.10
CA HIS A 541 14.94 -2.53 -2.77
C HIS A 541 14.28 -1.31 -3.44
N GLU A 542 14.10 -0.20 -2.71
CA GLU A 542 13.52 1.03 -3.30
C GLU A 542 14.42 1.61 -4.40
N MET A 543 15.75 1.57 -4.22
CA MET A 543 16.68 1.96 -5.29
C MET A 543 16.55 1.07 -6.52
N THR A 544 16.35 -0.23 -6.33
CA THR A 544 16.23 -1.20 -7.43
C THR A 544 14.92 -1.02 -8.19
N HIS A 545 13.86 -0.50 -7.57
CA HIS A 545 12.65 -0.11 -8.29
C HIS A 545 12.89 0.92 -9.39
N GLY A 546 13.94 1.75 -9.28
CA GLY A 546 14.37 2.60 -10.39
C GLY A 546 14.86 1.82 -11.63
N PHE A 547 15.13 0.54 -11.47
CA PHE A 547 15.75 -0.34 -12.45
C PHE A 547 15.01 -1.67 -12.62
N ASP A 548 13.81 -1.82 -12.07
CA ASP A 548 12.96 -3.01 -12.24
C ASP A 548 12.26 -3.02 -13.62
N ASP A 549 11.29 -3.92 -13.83
CA ASP A 549 10.56 -4.06 -15.09
C ASP A 549 9.78 -2.80 -15.49
N GLU A 550 9.30 -2.01 -14.52
CA GLU A 550 8.58 -0.75 -14.75
C GLU A 550 9.47 0.48 -14.60
N GLY A 551 10.21 0.61 -13.50
CA GLY A 551 11.07 1.78 -13.29
C GLY A 551 12.17 1.91 -14.35
N SER A 552 12.60 0.81 -14.95
CA SER A 552 13.55 0.83 -16.08
C SER A 552 13.02 1.50 -17.34
N ASN A 553 11.71 1.77 -17.43
CA ASN A 553 11.10 2.53 -18.53
C ASN A 553 11.29 4.04 -18.39
N PHE A 554 11.70 4.52 -17.21
CA PHE A 554 11.85 5.95 -16.89
C PHE A 554 13.32 6.36 -16.86
N ASP A 555 13.63 7.51 -17.45
CA ASP A 555 14.97 8.08 -17.46
C ASP A 555 15.33 8.80 -16.14
N LYS A 556 16.51 9.41 -16.10
CA LYS A 556 17.04 10.16 -14.94
C LYS A 556 16.19 11.38 -14.53
N ASP A 557 15.41 11.93 -15.45
CA ASP A 557 14.57 13.09 -15.22
C ASP A 557 13.13 12.70 -14.82
N GLY A 558 12.84 11.39 -14.82
CA GLY A 558 11.53 10.81 -14.48
C GLY A 558 10.58 10.72 -15.69
N ASN A 559 11.07 10.88 -16.91
CA ASN A 559 10.26 10.71 -18.10
C ASN A 559 10.28 9.27 -18.57
N MET A 560 9.12 8.75 -18.99
CA MET A 560 9.00 7.46 -19.64
C MET A 560 9.64 7.54 -21.04
N ASN A 561 10.93 7.25 -21.09
CA ASN A 561 11.78 7.39 -22.25
C ASN A 561 12.77 6.23 -22.31
N ASN A 562 12.91 5.60 -23.47
CA ASN A 562 13.87 4.51 -23.63
C ASN A 562 15.31 5.01 -23.58
N TRP A 563 16.03 4.61 -22.54
CA TRP A 563 17.46 4.91 -22.33
C TRP A 563 18.38 3.71 -22.50
N TRP A 564 17.84 2.55 -22.90
CA TRP A 564 18.55 1.33 -23.11
C TRP A 564 19.05 1.21 -24.55
N THR A 565 20.16 0.47 -24.76
CA THR A 565 20.40 -0.11 -26.09
C THR A 565 19.41 -1.24 -26.35
N PRO A 566 19.00 -1.50 -27.60
CA PRO A 566 18.04 -2.58 -27.91
C PRO A 566 18.52 -3.96 -27.44
N GLU A 567 19.82 -4.23 -27.54
CA GLU A 567 20.40 -5.51 -27.12
C GLU A 567 20.37 -5.69 -25.61
N ASP A 568 20.67 -4.65 -24.84
CA ASP A 568 20.63 -4.70 -23.38
C ASP A 568 19.21 -4.82 -22.86
N ARG A 569 18.26 -4.10 -23.47
CA ARG A 569 16.84 -4.21 -23.14
C ARG A 569 16.35 -5.65 -23.35
N LYS A 570 16.69 -6.29 -24.48
CA LYS A 570 16.33 -7.67 -24.78
C LYS A 570 16.92 -8.65 -23.77
N LYS A 571 18.18 -8.48 -23.36
CA LYS A 571 18.81 -9.32 -22.33
C LYS A 571 18.13 -9.15 -20.97
N PHE A 572 17.82 -7.92 -20.59
CA PHE A 572 17.10 -7.61 -19.37
C PHE A 572 15.74 -8.30 -19.35
N GLU A 573 14.91 -8.12 -20.38
CA GLU A 573 13.58 -8.74 -20.50
C GLU A 573 13.65 -10.27 -20.47
N ALA A 574 14.61 -10.87 -21.18
CA ALA A 574 14.80 -12.32 -21.15
C ALA A 574 15.17 -12.82 -19.74
N THR A 575 15.93 -12.06 -18.98
CA THR A 575 16.35 -12.41 -17.62
C THR A 575 15.18 -12.25 -16.65
N THR A 576 14.44 -11.15 -16.72
CA THR A 576 13.29 -10.89 -15.84
C THR A 576 12.14 -11.86 -16.08
N GLN A 577 11.90 -12.28 -17.33
CA GLN A 577 10.94 -13.33 -17.66
C GLN A 577 11.31 -14.71 -17.07
N ARG A 578 12.60 -15.01 -16.97
CA ARG A 578 13.05 -16.23 -16.24
C ARG A 578 12.72 -16.13 -14.76
N LEU A 579 12.87 -14.93 -14.15
CA LEU A 579 12.52 -14.71 -12.76
C LEU A 579 11.00 -14.86 -12.53
N ALA A 580 10.15 -14.25 -13.36
CA ALA A 580 8.71 -14.41 -13.30
C ALA A 580 8.28 -15.88 -13.34
N LYS A 581 8.84 -16.66 -14.28
CA LYS A 581 8.59 -18.11 -14.37
C LYS A 581 9.04 -18.88 -13.14
N GLN A 582 10.19 -18.51 -12.56
CA GLN A 582 10.73 -19.15 -11.36
C GLN A 582 9.80 -18.98 -10.15
N PHE A 583 9.20 -17.79 -9.98
CA PHE A 583 8.23 -17.54 -8.92
C PHE A 583 6.88 -18.19 -9.23
N SER A 584 6.37 -18.10 -10.45
CA SER A 584 5.11 -18.73 -10.88
C SER A 584 5.09 -20.25 -10.75
N ALA A 585 6.25 -20.90 -10.69
CA ALA A 585 6.35 -22.34 -10.47
C ALA A 585 5.97 -22.76 -9.04
N VAL A 586 5.98 -21.84 -8.06
CA VAL A 586 5.80 -22.14 -6.63
C VAL A 586 4.32 -22.27 -6.28
N THR A 587 3.93 -23.35 -5.64
CA THR A 587 2.59 -23.51 -5.06
C THR A 587 2.53 -22.81 -3.72
N VAL A 588 1.55 -21.91 -3.54
CA VAL A 588 1.37 -21.07 -2.35
C VAL A 588 0.20 -21.49 -1.46
N ALA A 589 -0.79 -22.17 -2.04
CA ALA A 589 -1.90 -22.80 -1.36
C ALA A 589 -2.38 -24.02 -2.18
N PRO A 590 -3.21 -24.92 -1.64
CA PRO A 590 -3.76 -26.03 -2.40
C PRO A 590 -4.43 -25.53 -3.70
N GLY A 591 -3.96 -26.06 -4.84
CA GLY A 591 -4.44 -25.68 -6.16
C GLY A 591 -4.08 -24.27 -6.65
N LEU A 592 -3.27 -23.51 -5.90
CA LEU A 592 -2.91 -22.13 -6.25
C LEU A 592 -1.38 -21.97 -6.35
N LYS A 593 -0.92 -21.46 -7.49
CA LYS A 593 0.45 -21.01 -7.69
C LYS A 593 0.60 -19.51 -7.46
N ALA A 594 1.80 -19.07 -7.14
CA ALA A 594 2.15 -17.66 -7.11
C ALA A 594 1.97 -17.01 -8.49
N ASN A 595 1.69 -15.72 -8.51
CA ASN A 595 1.64 -14.93 -9.75
C ASN A 595 2.96 -14.18 -9.93
N GLY A 596 3.93 -14.84 -10.55
CA GLY A 596 5.27 -14.27 -10.73
C GLY A 596 5.33 -13.09 -11.71
N GLU A 597 4.35 -12.94 -12.59
CA GLU A 597 4.25 -11.77 -13.48
C GLU A 597 3.74 -10.55 -12.73
N LEU A 598 2.67 -10.69 -11.93
CA LEU A 598 2.17 -9.63 -11.06
C LEU A 598 3.24 -9.16 -10.07
N THR A 599 4.06 -10.10 -9.56
CA THR A 599 5.06 -9.81 -8.52
C THR A 599 6.47 -9.58 -9.06
N LEU A 600 6.64 -9.37 -10.38
CA LEU A 600 7.95 -9.33 -11.02
C LEU A 600 8.82 -8.18 -10.51
N GLY A 601 8.33 -6.96 -10.51
CA GLY A 601 9.08 -5.78 -10.05
C GLY A 601 9.54 -5.93 -8.60
N GLU A 602 8.65 -6.39 -7.71
CA GLU A 602 8.97 -6.65 -6.32
C GLU A 602 10.05 -7.73 -6.13
N ASN A 603 10.00 -8.77 -6.97
CA ASN A 603 11.00 -9.84 -6.91
C ASN A 603 12.36 -9.38 -7.44
N ILE A 604 12.39 -8.49 -8.45
CA ILE A 604 13.62 -7.85 -8.94
C ILE A 604 14.19 -6.94 -7.85
N ALA A 605 13.33 -6.12 -7.23
CA ALA A 605 13.72 -5.19 -6.19
C ALA A 605 14.28 -5.91 -4.94
N ASP A 606 13.69 -7.03 -4.53
CA ASP A 606 14.22 -7.86 -3.43
C ASP A 606 15.62 -8.41 -3.74
N GLN A 607 15.84 -8.93 -4.94
CA GLN A 607 17.15 -9.46 -5.32
C GLN A 607 18.21 -8.36 -5.41
N GLY A 608 17.86 -7.22 -6.03
CA GLY A 608 18.74 -6.06 -6.09
C GLY A 608 19.06 -5.55 -4.71
N GLY A 609 18.06 -5.35 -3.86
CA GLY A 609 18.23 -4.92 -2.47
C GLY A 609 19.16 -5.80 -1.67
N LEU A 610 18.99 -7.13 -1.77
CA LEU A 610 19.87 -8.11 -1.13
C LEU A 610 21.32 -8.01 -1.63
N THR A 611 21.52 -7.89 -2.93
CA THR A 611 22.84 -7.83 -3.55
C THR A 611 23.57 -6.54 -3.17
N ILE A 612 22.88 -5.40 -3.29
CA ILE A 612 23.41 -4.06 -3.03
C ILE A 612 23.74 -3.89 -1.54
N ALA A 613 22.82 -4.26 -0.64
CA ALA A 613 23.01 -4.10 0.79
C ALA A 613 24.12 -5.03 1.32
N TYR A 614 24.25 -6.24 0.77
CA TYR A 614 25.36 -7.11 1.14
C TYR A 614 26.71 -6.57 0.68
N LEU A 615 26.80 -6.02 -0.53
CA LEU A 615 27.99 -5.35 -1.03
C LEU A 615 28.33 -4.12 -0.17
N ALA A 616 27.36 -3.30 0.20
CA ALA A 616 27.56 -2.16 1.08
C ALA A 616 28.08 -2.58 2.46
N LEU A 617 27.57 -3.68 3.02
CA LEU A 617 28.10 -4.26 4.26
C LEU A 617 29.56 -4.70 4.10
N GLN A 618 29.92 -5.32 2.96
CA GLN A 618 31.30 -5.71 2.70
C GLN A 618 32.23 -4.49 2.63
N MET A 619 31.82 -3.43 1.93
CA MET A 619 32.57 -2.16 1.86
C MET A 619 32.73 -1.51 3.25
N ALA A 620 31.67 -1.50 4.06
CA ALA A 620 31.70 -0.95 5.42
C ALA A 620 32.65 -1.74 6.35
N ASN A 621 32.87 -3.02 6.07
CA ASN A 621 33.75 -3.91 6.83
C ASN A 621 35.14 -4.07 6.23
N GLU A 622 35.47 -3.39 5.12
CA GLU A 622 36.77 -3.50 4.47
C GLU A 622 37.89 -3.12 5.43
N GLY A 623 38.90 -3.96 5.51
CA GLY A 623 40.06 -3.80 6.42
C GLY A 623 39.75 -4.05 7.90
N LYS A 624 38.49 -4.43 8.27
CA LYS A 624 38.10 -4.69 9.65
C LYS A 624 37.98 -6.19 9.93
N GLN A 625 38.49 -6.62 11.08
CA GLN A 625 38.16 -7.96 11.62
C GLN A 625 36.87 -7.88 12.44
N VAL A 626 35.75 -8.26 11.82
CA VAL A 626 34.45 -8.25 12.49
C VAL A 626 34.20 -9.58 13.17
N ALA A 627 34.05 -9.57 14.49
CA ALA A 627 33.84 -10.77 15.30
C ALA A 627 32.47 -11.40 15.02
N LYS A 628 32.36 -12.71 15.30
CA LYS A 628 31.05 -13.38 15.37
C LYS A 628 30.27 -12.88 16.57
N ILE A 629 28.99 -12.64 16.38
CA ILE A 629 28.04 -12.33 17.44
C ILE A 629 27.02 -13.47 17.52
N ASP A 630 26.73 -14.00 18.69
CA ASP A 630 25.83 -15.14 18.92
C ASP A 630 26.23 -16.41 18.13
N GLY A 631 27.52 -16.54 17.79
CA GLY A 631 28.06 -17.64 16.99
C GLY A 631 27.90 -17.46 15.48
N PHE A 632 27.29 -16.38 14.99
CA PHE A 632 27.07 -16.08 13.58
C PHE A 632 28.10 -15.11 13.04
N THR A 633 28.55 -15.34 11.81
CA THR A 633 29.36 -14.38 11.05
C THR A 633 28.52 -13.15 10.63
N PRO A 634 29.15 -12.01 10.30
CA PRO A 634 28.42 -10.87 9.76
C PRO A 634 27.51 -11.23 8.56
N ALA A 635 27.99 -12.05 7.63
CA ALA A 635 27.18 -12.52 6.50
C ALA A 635 25.94 -13.32 6.95
N GLN A 636 26.10 -14.21 7.92
CA GLN A 636 24.99 -14.98 8.45
C GLN A 636 23.98 -14.08 9.16
N ARG A 637 24.43 -13.11 9.95
CA ARG A 637 23.59 -12.14 10.64
C ARG A 637 22.80 -11.27 9.65
N PHE A 638 23.42 -10.84 8.57
CA PHE A 638 22.77 -10.11 7.48
C PHE A 638 21.57 -10.87 6.92
N TYR A 639 21.76 -12.12 6.51
CA TYR A 639 20.64 -12.90 5.93
C TYR A 639 19.58 -13.29 6.96
N ILE A 640 19.95 -13.51 8.22
CA ILE A 640 18.99 -13.78 9.30
C ILE A 640 18.15 -12.51 9.54
N ALA A 641 18.76 -11.32 9.61
CA ALA A 641 18.05 -10.06 9.78
C ALA A 641 17.06 -9.82 8.63
N TYR A 642 17.48 -10.02 7.38
CA TYR A 642 16.60 -9.95 6.21
C TYR A 642 15.40 -10.89 6.34
N ALA A 643 15.64 -12.17 6.63
CA ALA A 643 14.57 -13.15 6.72
C ALA A 643 13.57 -12.81 7.84
N ARG A 644 14.03 -12.16 8.92
CA ARG A 644 13.20 -11.71 10.04
C ARG A 644 12.16 -10.66 9.64
N LEU A 645 12.46 -9.80 8.69
CA LEU A 645 11.51 -8.79 8.19
C LEU A 645 10.23 -9.43 7.63
N TRP A 646 10.35 -10.60 7.03
CA TRP A 646 9.26 -11.31 6.34
C TRP A 646 8.58 -12.38 7.19
N GLY A 647 9.03 -12.56 8.45
CA GLY A 647 8.43 -13.51 9.37
C GLY A 647 6.97 -13.18 9.65
N GLN A 648 6.04 -14.12 9.35
CA GLN A 648 4.61 -13.91 9.53
C GLN A 648 3.81 -15.19 9.65
N ASN A 649 2.65 -15.10 10.31
CA ASN A 649 1.54 -16.02 10.20
C ASN A 649 0.44 -15.41 9.32
N ILE A 650 -0.25 -16.22 8.51
CA ILE A 650 -1.23 -15.77 7.51
C ILE A 650 -2.31 -16.83 7.31
N THR A 651 -3.57 -16.40 7.08
CA THR A 651 -4.68 -17.31 6.74
C THR A 651 -4.59 -17.76 5.27
N GLU A 652 -5.15 -18.92 4.94
CA GLU A 652 -5.23 -19.37 3.54
C GLU A 652 -6.08 -18.42 2.69
N ALA A 653 -7.20 -17.92 3.21
CA ALA A 653 -8.04 -16.94 2.52
C ALA A 653 -7.23 -15.69 2.13
N GLU A 654 -6.39 -15.18 3.04
CA GLU A 654 -5.53 -14.03 2.76
C GLU A 654 -4.42 -14.36 1.75
N ILE A 655 -3.85 -15.56 1.77
CA ILE A 655 -2.91 -16.01 0.72
C ILE A 655 -3.57 -15.95 -0.64
N ARG A 656 -4.79 -16.50 -0.77
CA ARG A 656 -5.55 -16.51 -2.02
C ARG A 656 -5.87 -15.09 -2.50
N ARG A 657 -6.32 -14.23 -1.60
CA ARG A 657 -6.62 -12.84 -1.87
C ARG A 657 -5.38 -12.06 -2.33
N LEU A 658 -4.27 -12.14 -1.60
CA LEU A 658 -3.04 -11.44 -1.95
C LEU A 658 -2.44 -11.91 -3.28
N THR A 659 -2.52 -13.20 -3.58
CA THR A 659 -2.01 -13.73 -4.87
C THR A 659 -2.71 -13.11 -6.09
N LYS A 660 -3.96 -12.63 -5.94
CA LYS A 660 -4.70 -11.94 -7.00
C LYS A 660 -4.49 -10.41 -7.01
N LEU A 661 -4.28 -9.81 -5.85
CA LEU A 661 -4.37 -8.36 -5.66
C LEU A 661 -3.04 -7.66 -5.41
N ASP A 662 -2.07 -8.37 -4.80
CA ASP A 662 -0.86 -7.75 -4.26
C ASP A 662 0.33 -7.99 -5.20
N PRO A 663 1.01 -6.94 -5.68
CA PRO A 663 2.24 -7.09 -6.47
C PRO A 663 3.41 -7.66 -5.67
N HIS A 664 3.30 -7.79 -4.33
CA HIS A 664 4.32 -8.39 -3.50
C HIS A 664 4.17 -9.90 -3.40
N SER A 665 5.27 -10.61 -3.51
CA SER A 665 5.34 -12.02 -3.17
C SER A 665 5.09 -12.25 -1.68
N LEU A 666 4.54 -13.42 -1.31
CA LEU A 666 4.38 -13.81 0.08
C LEU A 666 5.73 -13.87 0.80
N GLY A 667 5.78 -13.54 2.10
CA GLY A 667 7.02 -13.47 2.89
C GLY A 667 7.92 -14.71 2.78
N LEU A 668 7.32 -15.90 2.71
CA LEU A 668 8.05 -17.14 2.46
C LEU A 668 8.84 -17.12 1.13
N LEU A 669 8.24 -16.59 0.06
CA LEU A 669 8.87 -16.51 -1.24
C LEU A 669 9.92 -15.39 -1.30
N ARG A 670 9.62 -14.23 -0.71
CA ARG A 670 10.58 -13.12 -0.62
C ARG A 670 11.89 -13.56 0.04
N VAL A 671 11.83 -14.50 1.00
CA VAL A 671 13.03 -15.09 1.62
C VAL A 671 13.57 -16.27 0.81
N ASN A 672 12.82 -17.36 0.73
CA ASN A 672 13.39 -18.61 0.20
C ASN A 672 13.66 -18.53 -1.30
N GLN A 673 12.75 -17.92 -2.08
CA GLN A 673 12.90 -17.91 -3.54
C GLN A 673 13.91 -16.88 -4.00
N ALA A 674 13.95 -15.68 -3.37
CA ALA A 674 14.96 -14.68 -3.67
C ALA A 674 16.37 -15.18 -3.35
N LEU A 675 16.59 -15.76 -2.15
CA LEU A 675 17.91 -16.23 -1.70
C LEU A 675 18.47 -17.38 -2.52
N LYS A 676 17.65 -18.15 -3.21
CA LYS A 676 18.10 -19.20 -4.14
C LYS A 676 18.92 -18.67 -5.31
N ASN A 677 18.85 -17.38 -5.61
CA ASN A 677 19.58 -16.73 -6.68
C ASN A 677 20.85 -15.96 -6.19
N ILE A 678 21.15 -15.98 -4.87
CA ILE A 678 22.18 -15.14 -4.25
C ILE A 678 23.42 -15.97 -3.87
N ASP A 679 24.49 -15.93 -4.68
CA ASP A 679 25.73 -16.68 -4.45
C ASP A 679 26.38 -16.47 -3.07
N PRO A 680 26.50 -15.23 -2.51
CA PRO A 680 27.01 -15.04 -1.17
C PRO A 680 26.22 -15.76 -0.07
N PHE A 681 24.88 -15.94 -0.24
CA PHE A 681 24.07 -16.74 0.67
C PHE A 681 24.49 -18.20 0.68
N TYR A 682 24.81 -18.77 -0.50
CA TYR A 682 25.31 -20.16 -0.60
C TYR A 682 26.60 -20.35 0.19
N LYS A 683 27.52 -19.39 0.11
CA LYS A 683 28.75 -19.41 0.88
C LYS A 683 28.52 -19.29 2.39
N ALA A 684 27.66 -18.36 2.79
CA ALA A 684 27.37 -18.11 4.21
C ALA A 684 26.75 -19.31 4.93
N PHE A 685 25.92 -20.09 4.25
CA PHE A 685 25.20 -21.23 4.82
C PHE A 685 25.62 -22.58 4.24
N ASN A 686 26.67 -22.63 3.45
CA ASN A 686 27.21 -23.86 2.87
C ASN A 686 26.16 -24.70 2.12
N ILE A 687 25.42 -24.05 1.21
CA ILE A 687 24.37 -24.68 0.38
C ILE A 687 25.03 -25.60 -0.67
N ARG A 688 24.56 -26.86 -0.74
CA ARG A 688 25.10 -27.90 -1.61
C ARG A 688 24.05 -28.37 -2.65
N PRO A 689 24.44 -29.03 -3.72
CA PRO A 689 23.51 -29.50 -4.76
C PRO A 689 22.36 -30.40 -4.28
N THR A 690 22.52 -31.06 -3.15
CA THR A 690 21.49 -31.93 -2.54
C THR A 690 20.49 -31.19 -1.65
N ASP A 691 20.70 -29.91 -1.38
CA ASP A 691 19.88 -29.12 -0.46
C ASP A 691 18.67 -28.50 -1.21
N LYS A 692 17.53 -28.32 -0.50
CA LYS A 692 16.28 -27.79 -1.08
C LYS A 692 16.38 -26.31 -1.51
N MET A 693 17.30 -25.57 -0.89
CA MET A 693 17.58 -24.17 -1.27
C MET A 693 18.50 -24.05 -2.48
N TYR A 694 19.00 -25.17 -3.04
CA TYR A 694 19.94 -25.15 -4.15
C TYR A 694 19.22 -24.94 -5.50
N ILE A 695 19.79 -24.08 -6.31
CA ILE A 695 19.55 -23.98 -7.77
C ILE A 695 20.93 -24.02 -8.44
N ALA A 696 21.06 -24.77 -9.52
CA ALA A 696 22.31 -24.84 -10.26
C ALA A 696 22.73 -23.46 -10.77
N PRO A 697 24.03 -23.10 -10.78
CA PRO A 697 24.48 -21.76 -11.16
C PRO A 697 23.93 -21.25 -12.51
N LYS A 698 23.82 -22.13 -13.51
CA LYS A 698 23.26 -21.80 -14.84
C LYS A 698 21.76 -21.43 -14.81
N ASP A 699 21.03 -21.89 -13.78
CA ASP A 699 19.58 -21.71 -13.64
C ASP A 699 19.26 -20.57 -12.68
N ARG A 700 20.26 -20.02 -11.94
CA ARG A 700 20.09 -18.83 -11.11
C ARG A 700 19.76 -17.64 -11.99
N VAL A 701 18.86 -16.81 -11.50
CA VAL A 701 18.48 -15.59 -12.19
C VAL A 701 19.10 -14.41 -11.41
N VAL A 702 20.04 -13.73 -12.03
CA VAL A 702 20.71 -12.55 -11.49
C VAL A 702 20.39 -11.39 -12.43
N VAL A 703 19.67 -10.39 -11.95
CA VAL A 703 19.29 -9.21 -12.74
C VAL A 703 20.32 -8.11 -12.48
N TRP A 704 20.49 -7.75 -11.21
CA TRP A 704 21.40 -6.69 -10.76
C TRP A 704 22.55 -7.18 -9.89
#